data_a355ae4a4ca778ceb66d8e94ce6a6a71
#
_entry.id   a355ae4a4ca778ceb66d8e94ce6a6a71
#
_cell.length_a   1.000
_cell.length_b   1.000
_cell.length_c   1.000
_cell.angle_alpha   90.00
_cell.angle_beta   90.00
_cell.angle_gamma   90.00
#
_symmetry.space_group_name_H-M   'P 1'
#
loop_
_entity.id
_entity.type
_entity.pdbx_description
1 polymer ?
#
loop_
_entity_poly.entity_id
_entity_poly.type
_entity_poly.pdbx_seq_one_letter_code
_entity_poly.pdbx_strand_id
1 'polypeptide(L)'
;MDAVVRYWAFLSYSHADRVDAERLHRALEGYRIPSRLVGQPGPLGPLPPRLLPIFRDRDELTASGHIGASVEAALASSRALVVLCSPDAAQSQWVDAEIAAYRRLRPDSPVLCAVLRGQPLASRDPSCAGEECLPPSLRAQFGNGAGTTDSTPLAVDMREQGDGWRRAVQKLVAALADVSLDQLVQRDAHRRHARMAWLSALLAAIAIAFGAMAFVAGRARDEARMQRTQAEGLVEFMLGDLRDRLEPVGRLDVLDAVGARSLRYYDSQDPRTLDADALGRRSRALHLIGEISDRRGDIEGARAAFQRALDTTAELLKRDPDDGQRVYEHSQSVAWLGNLDWERGDRAAAERAQREYLRLAERLHQIDSGNPAWFAQLGYAHSNLGTMLKDQGKTDAALAQYELARDVFQQLHEDKPADTTRALDLGQAWSWLSSSYADALRLDDALRARDREIALYGPLLARDPHDATVLERSVIARRFHAQLLVDRGELGAAAREAADVVRASEAQLQLDPTSAVRRKAAAKAHLLQAQVFHRLDEPAKAMPEIERARSLVDGMLARDDEAWAWRVELQESLAQLEADVLRSLGDRDAAMRLMRDSLQRLRPAMRDTSRQDKAARWLALSEARLAQLQRDAGDAASARTSWLEVAALLEHSERLDPEALAWLSRARFALGRQAEALRVRERLVAAGYHHPQLDARGAIADRR
;
A
#
# COMPACT_ATOMS: atom_id res chain seq x y z
N MET A 1 -37.10 96.39 1.99
CA MET A 1 -36.65 95.35 1.05
C MET A 1 -36.09 94.27 1.89
N ASP A 2 -36.88 93.19 2.06
CA ASP A 2 -36.39 92.04 2.82
C ASP A 2 -35.23 91.37 2.05
N ALA A 3 -34.02 91.39 2.67
CA ALA A 3 -32.89 90.74 2.11
C ALA A 3 -33.18 89.24 1.94
N VAL A 4 -33.01 88.68 0.72
CA VAL A 4 -33.23 87.27 0.48
C VAL A 4 -32.21 86.49 1.32
N VAL A 5 -32.74 85.69 2.25
CA VAL A 5 -31.89 84.86 3.10
C VAL A 5 -31.23 83.74 2.24
N ARG A 6 -29.90 83.75 2.20
CA ARG A 6 -29.10 82.85 1.35
C ARG A 6 -28.36 81.74 2.15
N TYR A 7 -27.93 82.07 3.39
CA TYR A 7 -27.18 81.16 4.24
C TYR A 7 -28.02 80.69 5.43
N TRP A 8 -27.86 79.41 5.79
CA TRP A 8 -28.48 78.82 6.97
C TRP A 8 -27.94 79.40 8.27
N ALA A 9 -26.65 79.79 8.28
CA ALA A 9 -25.97 80.44 9.35
C ALA A 9 -24.78 81.25 8.86
N PHE A 10 -24.41 82.29 9.62
CA PHE A 10 -23.10 82.88 9.61
C PHE A 10 -22.34 82.39 10.82
N LEU A 11 -21.09 81.85 10.62
CA LEU A 11 -20.27 81.38 11.70
C LEU A 11 -19.21 82.43 12.07
N SER A 12 -19.43 83.03 13.24
CA SER A 12 -18.53 84.06 13.81
C SER A 12 -17.55 83.40 14.82
N TYR A 13 -16.26 83.64 14.71
CA TYR A 13 -15.23 83.04 15.55
C TYR A 13 -13.96 83.91 15.63
N SER A 14 -13.22 83.76 16.75
CA SER A 14 -11.87 84.37 16.85
C SER A 14 -10.88 83.65 15.97
N HIS A 15 -9.90 84.37 15.40
CA HIS A 15 -8.86 83.75 14.60
C HIS A 15 -8.08 82.62 15.33
N ALA A 16 -7.96 82.74 16.65
CA ALA A 16 -7.38 81.66 17.47
C ALA A 16 -8.19 80.36 17.45
N ASP A 17 -9.53 80.48 17.17
CA ASP A 17 -10.46 79.32 17.14
C ASP A 17 -10.65 78.73 15.73
N ARG A 18 -9.83 79.13 14.76
CA ARG A 18 -9.98 78.76 13.32
C ARG A 18 -10.10 77.25 13.08
N VAL A 19 -9.31 76.41 13.75
CA VAL A 19 -9.30 74.92 13.56
C VAL A 19 -10.64 74.32 13.98
N ASP A 20 -11.18 74.83 15.12
CA ASP A 20 -12.45 74.35 15.63
C ASP A 20 -13.63 74.88 14.83
N ALA A 21 -13.54 76.17 14.32
CA ALA A 21 -14.49 76.75 13.41
C ALA A 21 -14.55 75.92 12.09
N GLU A 22 -13.45 75.57 11.50
CA GLU A 22 -13.44 74.71 10.33
C GLU A 22 -14.01 73.30 10.57
N ARG A 23 -13.74 72.73 11.73
CA ARG A 23 -14.26 71.43 12.14
C ARG A 23 -15.82 71.53 12.34
N LEU A 24 -16.29 72.61 12.98
CA LEU A 24 -17.69 72.84 13.18
C LEU A 24 -18.42 73.11 11.85
N HIS A 25 -17.91 73.97 11.01
CA HIS A 25 -18.45 74.24 9.68
C HIS A 25 -18.62 72.97 8.85
N ARG A 26 -17.59 72.14 8.75
CA ARG A 26 -17.67 70.83 8.07
C ARG A 26 -18.70 69.89 8.72
N ALA A 27 -18.78 69.90 10.04
CA ALA A 27 -19.76 69.07 10.76
C ALA A 27 -21.21 69.51 10.53
N LEU A 28 -21.49 70.78 10.50
CA LEU A 28 -22.82 71.35 10.24
C LEU A 28 -23.24 71.06 8.79
N GLU A 29 -22.40 71.41 7.80
CA GLU A 29 -22.67 71.17 6.38
C GLU A 29 -22.70 69.69 6.00
N GLY A 30 -21.86 68.88 6.68
CA GLY A 30 -21.79 67.45 6.49
C GLY A 30 -22.97 66.70 7.11
N TYR A 31 -23.66 67.28 8.03
CA TYR A 31 -24.80 66.64 8.75
C TYR A 31 -25.94 66.30 7.82
N ARG A 32 -26.32 65.05 7.76
CA ARG A 32 -27.47 64.59 6.95
C ARG A 32 -28.74 64.65 7.78
N ILE A 33 -29.62 65.46 7.39
CA ILE A 33 -30.96 65.52 7.93
C ILE A 33 -31.67 64.17 7.69
N PRO A 34 -32.27 63.53 8.69
CA PRO A 34 -33.07 62.35 8.54
C PRO A 34 -34.06 62.43 7.40
N SER A 35 -34.14 61.42 6.53
CA SER A 35 -34.99 61.48 5.33
C SER A 35 -36.43 61.76 5.54
N ARG A 36 -36.98 61.55 6.78
CA ARG A 36 -38.35 61.88 7.14
C ARG A 36 -38.60 63.38 7.38
N LEU A 37 -37.53 64.10 7.72
CA LEU A 37 -37.58 65.54 7.94
C LEU A 37 -37.27 66.31 6.64
N VAL A 38 -36.65 65.68 5.69
CA VAL A 38 -36.36 66.26 4.39
C VAL A 38 -37.70 66.56 3.67
N GLY A 39 -37.87 67.76 3.19
CA GLY A 39 -39.11 68.21 2.55
C GLY A 39 -40.17 68.70 3.50
N GLN A 40 -40.01 68.59 4.83
CA GLN A 40 -40.97 69.26 5.79
C GLN A 40 -40.73 70.73 5.79
N PRO A 41 -41.76 71.53 6.16
CA PRO A 41 -41.63 72.97 6.28
C PRO A 41 -40.53 73.34 7.26
N GLY A 42 -39.62 74.14 6.87
CA GLY A 42 -38.50 74.66 7.66
C GLY A 42 -38.36 76.16 7.49
N PRO A 43 -37.44 76.77 8.22
CA PRO A 43 -37.37 78.24 8.32
C PRO A 43 -36.93 78.97 7.02
N LEU A 44 -36.38 78.28 6.06
CA LEU A 44 -35.99 78.78 4.73
C LEU A 44 -36.65 77.99 3.59
N GLY A 45 -37.90 77.51 3.83
CA GLY A 45 -38.60 76.63 2.90
C GLY A 45 -38.42 75.12 3.26
N PRO A 46 -38.72 74.17 2.37
CA PRO A 46 -38.61 72.77 2.67
C PRO A 46 -37.19 72.35 3.11
N LEU A 47 -37.05 71.59 4.21
CA LEU A 47 -35.78 71.19 4.77
C LEU A 47 -34.99 70.39 3.75
N PRO A 48 -33.75 70.79 3.42
CA PRO A 48 -32.88 70.06 2.49
C PRO A 48 -32.27 68.87 3.16
N PRO A 49 -31.66 67.94 2.41
CA PRO A 49 -30.92 66.82 2.96
C PRO A 49 -29.72 67.22 3.82
N ARG A 50 -29.17 68.41 3.64
CA ARG A 50 -28.10 69.07 4.41
C ARG A 50 -28.37 70.58 4.51
N LEU A 51 -27.94 71.17 5.64
CA LEU A 51 -28.08 72.62 5.86
C LEU A 51 -26.88 73.37 5.26
N LEU A 52 -26.95 73.63 3.97
CA LEU A 52 -25.84 74.32 3.25
C LEU A 52 -26.47 75.39 2.26
N PRO A 53 -25.74 76.43 1.99
CA PRO A 53 -24.44 76.81 2.54
C PRO A 53 -24.53 77.49 3.92
N ILE A 54 -23.49 77.34 4.72
CA ILE A 54 -23.21 78.04 5.94
C ILE A 54 -22.04 78.98 5.63
N PHE A 55 -22.23 80.28 5.89
CA PHE A 55 -21.13 81.22 5.62
C PHE A 55 -20.11 81.17 6.75
N ARG A 56 -18.86 81.16 6.36
CA ARG A 56 -17.69 81.29 7.24
C ARG A 56 -16.72 82.27 6.62
N ASP A 57 -16.34 83.30 7.41
CA ASP A 57 -15.46 84.35 6.94
C ASP A 57 -14.06 83.71 6.61
N ARG A 58 -13.57 83.94 5.43
CA ARG A 58 -12.23 83.53 4.96
C ARG A 58 -11.34 84.76 4.86
N ASP A 59 -10.54 85.03 5.86
CA ASP A 59 -9.23 85.71 5.82
C ASP A 59 -9.11 87.05 5.05
N GLU A 60 -10.21 87.81 4.80
CA GLU A 60 -10.19 89.14 4.16
C GLU A 60 -10.64 90.24 5.08
N LEU A 61 -9.89 90.47 6.16
CA LEU A 61 -10.02 91.73 6.91
C LEU A 61 -8.82 92.61 6.61
N THR A 62 -9.02 93.60 5.76
CA THR A 62 -8.14 94.75 5.66
C THR A 62 -8.07 95.48 7.00
N ALA A 63 -6.92 96.03 7.36
CA ALA A 63 -6.59 96.67 8.66
C ALA A 63 -7.36 97.95 9.04
N SER A 64 -8.55 98.15 8.53
CA SER A 64 -9.44 99.25 8.85
C SER A 64 -10.56 98.75 9.77
N GLY A 65 -10.66 99.29 10.97
CA GLY A 65 -11.57 98.87 12.03
C GLY A 65 -13.06 98.87 11.73
N HIS A 66 -13.51 98.70 10.51
CA HIS A 66 -14.88 98.65 10.06
C HIS A 66 -15.14 97.29 9.39
N ILE A 67 -16.32 96.68 9.68
CA ILE A 67 -16.79 95.45 9.01
C ILE A 67 -16.88 95.73 7.51
N GLY A 68 -16.22 94.96 6.69
CA GLY A 68 -16.27 95.09 5.25
C GLY A 68 -17.66 94.87 4.68
N ALA A 69 -18.02 95.61 3.59
CA ALA A 69 -19.38 95.52 3.01
C ALA A 69 -19.78 94.05 2.61
N SER A 70 -18.83 93.17 2.33
CA SER A 70 -19.07 91.76 2.01
C SER A 70 -19.53 90.94 3.23
N VAL A 71 -18.96 91.24 4.40
CA VAL A 71 -19.29 90.54 5.66
C VAL A 71 -20.69 91.06 6.15
N GLU A 72 -20.97 92.36 5.99
CA GLU A 72 -22.28 92.99 6.37
C GLU A 72 -23.41 92.41 5.48
N ALA A 73 -23.11 92.24 4.16
CA ALA A 73 -24.04 91.58 3.23
C ALA A 73 -24.30 90.10 3.56
N ALA A 74 -23.24 89.35 3.98
CA ALA A 74 -23.38 87.98 4.39
C ALA A 74 -24.17 87.88 5.71
N LEU A 75 -23.89 88.71 6.67
CA LEU A 75 -24.69 88.78 7.93
C LEU A 75 -26.20 89.10 7.64
N ALA A 76 -26.45 90.04 6.76
CA ALA A 76 -27.80 90.43 6.39
C ALA A 76 -28.56 89.29 5.67
N SER A 77 -27.87 88.43 4.93
CA SER A 77 -28.43 87.31 4.19
C SER A 77 -28.31 85.93 4.92
N SER A 78 -27.93 85.95 6.20
CA SER A 78 -27.87 84.76 7.03
C SER A 78 -29.08 84.61 7.93
N ARG A 79 -29.67 83.39 8.02
CA ARG A 79 -30.82 83.14 8.89
C ARG A 79 -30.49 83.17 10.36
N ALA A 80 -29.31 82.62 10.72
CA ALA A 80 -28.87 82.59 12.11
C ALA A 80 -27.39 83.04 12.20
N LEU A 81 -27.03 83.50 13.36
CA LEU A 81 -25.60 83.69 13.70
C LEU A 81 -25.19 82.62 14.67
N VAL A 82 -24.16 81.89 14.34
CA VAL A 82 -23.53 80.94 15.24
C VAL A 82 -22.21 81.53 15.71
N VAL A 83 -22.14 81.78 17.01
CA VAL A 83 -20.90 82.35 17.60
C VAL A 83 -20.15 81.27 18.35
N LEU A 84 -18.89 81.03 17.96
CA LEU A 84 -18.00 80.24 18.77
C LEU A 84 -17.52 81.05 19.96
N CYS A 85 -17.87 80.60 21.12
CA CYS A 85 -17.57 81.31 22.37
C CYS A 85 -16.33 80.69 23.01
N SER A 86 -15.28 81.53 23.14
CA SER A 86 -14.00 81.20 23.79
C SER A 86 -13.48 82.47 24.48
N PRO A 87 -12.45 82.37 25.36
CA PRO A 87 -11.83 83.58 25.93
C PRO A 87 -11.24 84.47 24.88
N ASP A 88 -10.73 83.86 23.76
CA ASP A 88 -10.24 84.67 22.61
C ASP A 88 -11.35 85.34 21.86
N ALA A 89 -12.51 84.76 21.69
CA ALA A 89 -13.68 85.36 21.07
C ALA A 89 -14.26 86.45 21.96
N ALA A 90 -14.24 86.31 23.27
CA ALA A 90 -14.72 87.32 24.24
C ALA A 90 -13.90 88.65 24.20
N GLN A 91 -12.63 88.58 23.79
CA GLN A 91 -11.71 89.69 23.63
C GLN A 91 -11.62 90.20 22.20
N SER A 92 -12.23 89.49 21.25
CA SER A 92 -12.20 89.87 19.86
C SER A 92 -13.15 91.01 19.53
N GLN A 93 -12.60 92.17 19.17
CA GLN A 93 -13.41 93.30 18.74
C GLN A 93 -14.20 93.01 17.44
N TRP A 94 -13.72 92.14 16.61
CA TRP A 94 -14.37 91.71 15.38
C TRP A 94 -15.58 90.83 15.64
N VAL A 95 -15.44 89.79 16.45
CA VAL A 95 -16.59 88.95 16.84
C VAL A 95 -17.69 89.78 17.50
N ASP A 96 -17.32 90.73 18.36
CA ASP A 96 -18.28 91.61 19.01
C ASP A 96 -19.00 92.58 18.04
N ALA A 97 -18.20 93.14 17.08
CA ALA A 97 -18.79 93.99 16.02
C ALA A 97 -19.68 93.19 15.06
N GLU A 98 -19.38 91.93 14.72
CA GLU A 98 -20.23 91.06 13.92
C GLU A 98 -21.56 90.76 14.63
N ILE A 99 -21.52 90.48 15.92
CA ILE A 99 -22.71 90.28 16.74
C ILE A 99 -23.59 91.52 16.78
N ALA A 100 -22.97 92.70 17.01
CA ALA A 100 -23.65 93.94 17.06
C ALA A 100 -24.27 94.32 15.67
N ALA A 101 -23.52 94.09 14.58
CA ALA A 101 -24.03 94.31 13.23
C ALA A 101 -25.17 93.35 12.88
N TYR A 102 -25.05 92.05 13.20
CA TYR A 102 -26.11 91.07 12.94
C TYR A 102 -27.38 91.42 13.64
N ARG A 103 -27.33 91.81 14.90
CA ARG A 103 -28.46 92.27 15.70
C ARG A 103 -29.15 93.52 15.14
N ARG A 104 -28.41 94.46 14.60
CA ARG A 104 -28.92 95.66 13.94
C ARG A 104 -29.61 95.29 12.62
N LEU A 105 -29.01 94.35 11.84
CA LEU A 105 -29.52 93.97 10.50
C LEU A 105 -30.67 93.01 10.58
N ARG A 106 -30.67 92.15 11.59
CA ARG A 106 -31.63 91.02 11.76
C ARG A 106 -32.05 90.87 13.22
N PRO A 107 -32.85 91.83 13.77
CA PRO A 107 -33.19 91.86 15.23
C PRO A 107 -33.92 90.61 15.70
N ASP A 108 -34.79 90.00 14.85
CA ASP A 108 -35.63 88.85 15.20
C ASP A 108 -35.01 87.52 14.84
N SER A 109 -33.78 87.52 14.35
CA SER A 109 -33.10 86.27 13.92
C SER A 109 -32.30 85.68 15.07
N PRO A 110 -32.19 84.31 15.16
CA PRO A 110 -31.56 83.65 16.28
C PRO A 110 -30.05 83.82 16.27
N VAL A 111 -29.51 84.09 17.47
CA VAL A 111 -28.08 84.04 17.74
C VAL A 111 -27.80 82.78 18.60
N LEU A 112 -27.01 81.81 18.06
CA LEU A 112 -26.71 80.60 18.71
C LEU A 112 -25.24 80.63 19.23
N CYS A 113 -25.08 80.45 20.53
CA CYS A 113 -23.80 80.45 21.19
C CYS A 113 -23.30 79.03 21.29
N ALA A 114 -22.10 78.68 20.72
CA ALA A 114 -21.40 77.42 20.85
C ALA A 114 -20.19 77.57 21.75
N VAL A 115 -20.32 77.22 22.99
CA VAL A 115 -19.24 77.33 23.97
C VAL A 115 -18.18 76.29 23.71
N LEU A 116 -16.99 76.76 23.27
CA LEU A 116 -15.85 75.91 22.92
C LEU A 116 -14.89 75.77 24.12
N ARG A 117 -14.56 76.88 24.75
CA ARG A 117 -13.66 76.96 25.92
C ARG A 117 -14.12 78.17 26.80
N GLY A 118 -13.60 78.15 28.02
CA GLY A 118 -13.94 79.21 28.96
C GLY A 118 -15.31 79.03 29.64
N GLN A 119 -15.75 80.03 30.39
CA GLN A 119 -16.98 79.97 31.14
C GLN A 119 -17.89 81.16 30.81
N PRO A 120 -19.15 80.95 30.41
CA PRO A 120 -20.10 82.02 30.15
C PRO A 120 -20.37 82.81 31.43
N LEU A 121 -20.32 84.15 31.30
CA LEU A 121 -20.54 85.10 32.39
C LEU A 121 -19.49 85.07 33.52
N ALA A 122 -18.37 84.51 33.29
CA ALA A 122 -17.20 84.43 34.25
C ALA A 122 -16.79 85.82 34.73
N SER A 123 -16.94 86.86 33.88
CA SER A 123 -16.62 88.25 34.25
C SER A 123 -17.46 88.81 35.44
N ARG A 124 -18.45 88.10 35.89
CA ARG A 124 -19.25 88.43 37.09
C ARG A 124 -18.54 88.07 38.41
N ASP A 125 -17.63 87.19 38.34
CA ASP A 125 -16.82 86.70 39.45
C ASP A 125 -15.34 87.13 39.23
N PRO A 126 -14.79 87.97 40.07
CA PRO A 126 -13.38 88.41 39.91
C PRO A 126 -12.35 87.29 39.92
N SER A 127 -12.68 86.14 40.51
CA SER A 127 -11.77 84.98 40.60
C SER A 127 -11.60 84.20 39.30
N CYS A 128 -12.56 84.27 38.37
CA CYS A 128 -12.54 83.59 37.08
C CYS A 128 -12.80 84.51 35.88
N ALA A 129 -12.72 85.82 36.10
CA ALA A 129 -12.99 86.86 35.05
C ALA A 129 -12.12 86.61 33.76
N GLY A 130 -10.96 86.02 33.88
CA GLY A 130 -10.09 85.64 32.74
C GLY A 130 -10.62 84.50 31.88
N GLU A 131 -11.58 83.71 32.36
CA GLU A 131 -12.21 82.60 31.67
C GLU A 131 -13.45 82.99 30.89
N GLU A 132 -13.85 84.33 30.90
CA GLU A 132 -15.03 84.85 30.19
C GLU A 132 -14.93 84.45 28.71
N CYS A 133 -15.97 83.78 28.20
CA CYS A 133 -16.03 83.30 26.83
C CYS A 133 -17.10 84.02 25.96
N LEU A 134 -17.94 84.86 26.57
CA LEU A 134 -18.97 85.59 25.83
C LEU A 134 -18.51 87.01 25.46
N PRO A 135 -18.57 87.36 24.17
CA PRO A 135 -18.28 88.71 23.73
C PRO A 135 -19.22 89.78 24.42
N PRO A 136 -18.74 91.02 24.58
CA PRO A 136 -19.51 92.06 25.31
C PRO A 136 -20.95 92.21 24.84
N SER A 137 -21.16 92.19 23.53
CA SER A 137 -22.53 92.34 22.91
C SER A 137 -23.49 91.17 23.24
N LEU A 138 -22.94 89.99 23.58
CA LEU A 138 -23.73 88.86 24.08
C LEU A 138 -23.93 88.92 25.59
N ARG A 139 -22.94 89.32 26.36
CA ARG A 139 -23.00 89.41 27.83
C ARG A 139 -24.16 90.41 28.27
N ALA A 140 -24.32 91.50 27.52
CA ALA A 140 -25.36 92.46 27.82
C ALA A 140 -26.78 91.88 27.80
N GLN A 141 -27.01 90.79 27.06
CA GLN A 141 -28.29 90.08 26.97
C GLN A 141 -28.55 89.06 28.11
N PHE A 142 -27.48 88.41 28.56
CA PHE A 142 -27.59 87.50 29.72
C PHE A 142 -27.69 88.27 31.08
N GLY A 143 -27.44 89.59 31.07
CA GLY A 143 -27.29 90.44 32.29
C GLY A 143 -28.52 91.20 32.74
N ASN A 144 -29.45 91.45 31.88
CA ASN A 144 -30.65 92.26 32.22
C ASN A 144 -31.88 91.39 32.38
N GLY A 145 -32.16 91.00 33.62
CA GLY A 145 -33.33 90.22 34.01
C GLY A 145 -34.66 91.00 33.93
N ALA A 146 -34.88 91.98 33.02
CA ALA A 146 -36.13 92.67 32.84
C ALA A 146 -36.23 93.11 31.38
N GLY A 147 -37.00 92.39 30.60
CA GLY A 147 -37.38 92.90 29.27
C GLY A 147 -37.90 91.84 28.35
N THR A 148 -39.12 91.68 28.27
CA THR A 148 -40.04 91.32 27.18
C THR A 148 -39.39 91.23 25.80
N THR A 149 -38.68 90.14 25.52
CA THR A 149 -38.64 89.48 24.20
C THR A 149 -38.10 88.08 24.40
N ASP A 150 -38.82 87.12 23.83
CA ASP A 150 -38.67 85.62 23.96
C ASP A 150 -37.47 85.06 23.23
N SER A 151 -36.29 85.76 23.29
CA SER A 151 -35.09 85.35 22.55
C SER A 151 -33.85 85.28 23.46
N THR A 152 -33.89 84.39 24.43
CA THR A 152 -32.68 83.98 25.14
C THR A 152 -31.78 83.28 24.13
N PRO A 153 -30.47 83.64 23.96
CA PRO A 153 -29.59 82.98 23.05
C PRO A 153 -29.45 81.51 23.45
N LEU A 154 -29.69 80.63 22.50
CA LEU A 154 -29.52 79.21 22.73
C LEU A 154 -27.98 78.87 22.85
N ALA A 155 -27.59 78.58 24.07
CA ALA A 155 -26.17 78.19 24.32
C ALA A 155 -26.00 76.67 24.22
N VAL A 156 -25.10 76.19 23.38
CA VAL A 156 -24.72 74.79 23.21
C VAL A 156 -23.32 74.67 23.73
N ASP A 157 -23.08 73.70 24.64
CA ASP A 157 -21.77 73.48 25.25
C ASP A 157 -21.01 72.36 24.51
N MET A 158 -19.97 72.76 23.75
CA MET A 158 -19.17 71.84 22.92
C MET A 158 -18.10 71.13 23.73
N ARG A 159 -17.83 71.48 24.96
CA ARG A 159 -16.86 70.91 25.86
C ARG A 159 -17.24 69.49 26.24
N GLU A 160 -16.26 68.61 26.54
CA GLU A 160 -16.52 67.21 26.94
C GLU A 160 -17.35 67.08 28.21
N GLN A 161 -17.25 68.11 29.12
CA GLN A 161 -17.95 68.17 30.37
C GLN A 161 -19.42 68.68 30.19
N GLY A 162 -19.74 69.20 28.98
CA GLY A 162 -21.06 69.69 28.62
C GLY A 162 -21.80 68.70 27.70
N ASP A 163 -22.30 69.22 26.59
CA ASP A 163 -23.00 68.36 25.59
C ASP A 163 -22.06 67.48 24.83
N GLY A 164 -20.76 67.80 24.81
CA GLY A 164 -19.74 67.16 23.96
C GLY A 164 -19.97 67.48 22.47
N TRP A 165 -18.92 67.31 21.68
CA TRP A 165 -18.92 67.74 20.27
C TRP A 165 -20.09 67.19 19.43
N ARG A 166 -20.37 65.90 19.51
CA ARG A 166 -21.42 65.28 18.67
C ARG A 166 -22.81 65.77 19.00
N ARG A 167 -23.15 65.83 20.28
CA ARG A 167 -24.46 66.25 20.73
C ARG A 167 -24.68 67.79 20.57
N ALA A 168 -23.60 68.55 20.72
CA ALA A 168 -23.57 69.98 20.46
C ALA A 168 -23.86 70.25 18.97
N VAL A 169 -23.21 69.56 18.05
CA VAL A 169 -23.54 69.69 16.61
C VAL A 169 -24.99 69.30 16.32
N GLN A 170 -25.51 68.22 16.93
CA GLN A 170 -26.92 67.84 16.77
C GLN A 170 -27.89 68.91 17.29
N LYS A 171 -27.59 69.55 18.42
CA LYS A 171 -28.36 70.63 18.97
C LYS A 171 -28.37 71.89 18.06
N LEU A 172 -27.16 72.23 17.51
CA LEU A 172 -27.04 73.35 16.55
C LEU A 172 -27.81 73.06 15.27
N VAL A 173 -27.74 71.87 14.74
CA VAL A 173 -28.48 71.43 13.55
C VAL A 173 -29.99 71.47 13.85
N ALA A 174 -30.44 71.02 15.04
CA ALA A 174 -31.82 71.06 15.45
C ALA A 174 -32.35 72.52 15.52
N ALA A 175 -31.58 73.44 16.11
CA ALA A 175 -31.89 74.84 16.18
C ALA A 175 -31.89 75.52 14.79
N LEU A 176 -30.96 75.23 13.93
CA LEU A 176 -30.91 75.79 12.56
C LEU A 176 -32.05 75.27 11.68
N ALA A 177 -32.45 74.04 11.87
CA ALA A 177 -33.53 73.38 11.12
C ALA A 177 -34.92 73.63 11.75
N ASP A 178 -34.98 74.21 12.96
CA ASP A 178 -36.18 74.42 13.74
C ASP A 178 -36.94 73.10 14.03
N VAL A 179 -36.21 72.07 14.45
CA VAL A 179 -36.76 70.75 14.77
C VAL A 179 -36.32 70.30 16.16
N SER A 180 -37.07 69.43 16.83
CA SER A 180 -36.63 68.90 18.11
C SER A 180 -35.41 67.91 17.98
N LEU A 181 -34.54 67.90 19.01
CA LEU A 181 -33.41 67.04 19.08
C LEU A 181 -33.81 65.51 18.99
N ASP A 182 -34.97 65.20 19.62
CA ASP A 182 -35.50 63.81 19.59
C ASP A 182 -35.89 63.39 18.18
N GLN A 183 -36.40 64.34 17.38
CA GLN A 183 -36.72 64.06 15.99
C GLN A 183 -35.49 63.78 15.16
N LEU A 184 -34.32 64.34 15.52
CA LEU A 184 -33.02 64.02 14.83
C LEU A 184 -32.40 62.72 15.27
N VAL A 185 -32.52 62.29 16.57
CA VAL A 185 -31.64 61.18 17.17
C VAL A 185 -32.31 59.83 17.15
N GLN A 186 -33.60 59.66 17.32
CA GLN A 186 -34.31 58.40 17.55
C GLN A 186 -34.19 57.37 16.44
N ARG A 187 -33.67 57.62 15.24
CA ARG A 187 -33.54 56.67 14.11
C ARG A 187 -32.14 56.21 13.77
N ASP A 188 -31.10 56.79 14.28
CA ASP A 188 -29.69 56.31 14.03
C ASP A 188 -29.39 55.02 14.76
N ALA A 189 -30.03 54.79 15.90
CA ALA A 189 -29.86 53.53 16.67
C ALA A 189 -30.54 52.34 15.97
N HIS A 190 -31.75 52.48 15.46
CA HIS A 190 -32.48 51.37 14.79
C HIS A 190 -31.83 50.93 13.48
N ARG A 191 -31.22 51.82 12.72
CA ARG A 191 -30.50 51.43 11.46
C ARG A 191 -29.20 50.63 11.70
N ARG A 192 -28.52 50.92 12.82
CA ARG A 192 -27.30 50.11 13.19
C ARG A 192 -27.68 48.72 13.61
N HIS A 193 -28.72 48.53 14.43
CA HIS A 193 -29.15 47.18 14.85
C HIS A 193 -29.70 46.36 13.70
N ALA A 194 -30.44 46.93 12.76
CA ALA A 194 -30.92 46.21 11.58
C ALA A 194 -29.77 45.72 10.65
N ARG A 195 -28.73 46.56 10.42
CA ARG A 195 -27.56 46.14 9.62
C ARG A 195 -26.73 45.07 10.30
N MET A 196 -26.54 45.17 11.62
CA MET A 196 -25.84 44.13 12.38
C MET A 196 -26.60 42.80 12.40
N ALA A 197 -27.94 42.86 12.53
CA ALA A 197 -28.79 41.65 12.48
C ALA A 197 -28.72 40.95 11.12
N TRP A 198 -28.72 41.69 10.01
CA TRP A 198 -28.57 41.14 8.66
C TRP A 198 -27.19 40.52 8.42
N LEU A 199 -26.10 41.15 8.89
CA LEU A 199 -24.74 40.61 8.80
C LEU A 199 -24.61 39.34 9.64
N SER A 200 -25.16 39.31 10.83
CA SER A 200 -25.17 38.13 11.69
C SER A 200 -25.98 36.98 11.09
N ALA A 201 -27.14 37.27 10.50
CA ALA A 201 -27.95 36.25 9.81
C ALA A 201 -27.24 35.68 8.58
N LEU A 202 -26.54 36.52 7.81
CA LEU A 202 -25.76 36.08 6.64
C LEU A 202 -24.59 35.20 7.07
N LEU A 203 -23.83 35.59 8.11
CA LEU A 203 -22.73 34.78 8.65
C LEU A 203 -23.24 33.46 9.22
N ALA A 204 -24.38 33.45 9.92
CA ALA A 204 -25.00 32.23 10.41
C ALA A 204 -25.42 31.29 9.25
N ALA A 205 -26.02 31.84 8.19
CA ALA A 205 -26.40 31.09 7.00
C ALA A 205 -25.18 30.46 6.29
N ILE A 206 -24.09 31.23 6.17
CA ILE A 206 -22.82 30.74 5.62
C ILE A 206 -22.22 29.62 6.51
N ALA A 207 -22.22 29.81 7.84
CA ALA A 207 -21.71 28.78 8.77
C ALA A 207 -22.55 27.49 8.72
N ILE A 208 -23.88 27.63 8.61
CA ILE A 208 -24.79 26.47 8.45
C ILE A 208 -24.50 25.75 7.10
N ALA A 209 -24.33 26.53 6.01
CA ALA A 209 -24.01 25.95 4.71
C ALA A 209 -22.69 25.23 4.71
N PHE A 210 -21.64 25.80 5.32
CA PHE A 210 -20.36 25.10 5.49
C PHE A 210 -20.46 23.87 6.41
N GLY A 211 -21.22 23.96 7.49
CA GLY A 211 -21.50 22.83 8.38
C GLY A 211 -22.24 21.70 7.67
N ALA A 212 -23.29 22.05 6.89
CA ALA A 212 -24.02 21.09 6.08
C ALA A 212 -23.12 20.44 5.01
N MET A 213 -22.31 21.25 4.32
CA MET A 213 -21.36 20.74 3.32
C MET A 213 -20.28 19.82 3.96
N ALA A 214 -19.72 20.20 5.10
CA ALA A 214 -18.78 19.38 5.85
C ALA A 214 -19.43 18.07 6.35
N PHE A 215 -20.68 18.13 6.79
CA PHE A 215 -21.44 16.95 7.22
C PHE A 215 -21.73 16.00 6.04
N VAL A 216 -22.16 16.51 4.89
CA VAL A 216 -22.41 15.72 3.68
C VAL A 216 -21.09 15.10 3.17
N ALA A 217 -20.01 15.90 3.15
CA ALA A 217 -18.69 15.42 2.75
C ALA A 217 -18.15 14.37 3.74
N GLY A 218 -18.39 14.53 5.04
CA GLY A 218 -18.07 13.55 6.07
C GLY A 218 -18.82 12.25 5.85
N ARG A 219 -20.14 12.30 5.69
CA ARG A 219 -20.96 11.11 5.39
C ARG A 219 -20.55 10.39 4.11
N ALA A 220 -20.32 11.15 3.04
CA ALA A 220 -19.87 10.57 1.77
C ALA A 220 -18.50 9.87 1.91
N ARG A 221 -17.59 10.43 2.71
CA ARG A 221 -16.31 9.80 3.03
C ARG A 221 -16.49 8.52 3.85
N ASP A 222 -17.34 8.54 4.86
CA ASP A 222 -17.59 7.39 5.72
C ASP A 222 -18.29 6.27 4.95
N GLU A 223 -19.22 6.59 4.08
CA GLU A 223 -19.88 5.64 3.18
C GLU A 223 -18.91 5.04 2.16
N ALA A 224 -18.07 5.89 1.55
CA ALA A 224 -17.00 5.41 0.65
C ALA A 224 -15.99 4.51 1.39
N ARG A 225 -15.62 4.84 2.63
CA ARG A 225 -14.77 3.99 3.47
C ARG A 225 -15.43 2.66 3.79
N MET A 226 -16.71 2.66 4.18
CA MET A 226 -17.44 1.41 4.45
C MET A 226 -17.52 0.53 3.20
N GLN A 227 -17.88 1.10 2.05
CA GLN A 227 -17.93 0.36 0.78
C GLN A 227 -16.55 -0.19 0.41
N ARG A 228 -15.50 0.61 0.60
CA ARG A 228 -14.12 0.16 0.40
C ARG A 228 -13.77 -1.00 1.33
N THR A 229 -14.02 -0.89 2.63
CA THR A 229 -13.75 -1.95 3.61
C THR A 229 -14.51 -3.24 3.29
N GLN A 230 -15.78 -3.13 2.86
CA GLN A 230 -16.56 -4.31 2.44
C GLN A 230 -15.99 -4.95 1.17
N ALA A 231 -15.62 -4.15 0.17
CA ALA A 231 -14.98 -4.65 -1.04
C ALA A 231 -13.63 -5.31 -0.74
N GLU A 232 -12.82 -4.69 0.12
CA GLU A 232 -11.53 -5.22 0.55
C GLU A 232 -11.67 -6.49 1.39
N GLY A 233 -12.68 -6.58 2.25
CA GLY A 233 -13.00 -7.80 3.00
C GLY A 233 -13.43 -8.95 2.07
N LEU A 234 -14.19 -8.65 1.02
CA LEU A 234 -14.52 -9.65 0.01
C LEU A 234 -13.29 -10.13 -0.77
N VAL A 235 -12.40 -9.20 -1.12
CA VAL A 235 -11.13 -9.56 -1.77
C VAL A 235 -10.27 -10.42 -0.85
N GLU A 236 -10.17 -10.09 0.42
CA GLU A 236 -9.43 -10.89 1.42
C GLU A 236 -9.98 -12.31 1.51
N PHE A 237 -11.31 -12.46 1.65
CA PHE A 237 -11.97 -13.76 1.64
C PHE A 237 -11.68 -14.55 0.35
N MET A 238 -11.71 -13.88 -0.80
CA MET A 238 -11.43 -14.53 -2.09
C MET A 238 -9.97 -14.97 -2.23
N LEU A 239 -9.02 -14.18 -1.74
CA LEU A 239 -7.59 -14.47 -1.82
C LEU A 239 -7.10 -15.45 -0.74
N GLY A 240 -7.84 -15.59 0.36
CA GLY A 240 -7.58 -16.51 1.46
C GLY A 240 -8.53 -17.72 1.45
N ASP A 241 -9.60 -17.67 2.25
CA ASP A 241 -10.48 -18.82 2.54
C ASP A 241 -11.05 -19.52 1.29
N LEU A 242 -11.38 -18.73 0.25
CA LEU A 242 -11.91 -19.32 -0.99
C LEU A 242 -10.79 -20.04 -1.77
N ARG A 243 -9.59 -19.45 -1.80
CA ARG A 243 -8.41 -20.09 -2.38
C ARG A 243 -8.14 -21.44 -1.72
N ASP A 244 -8.06 -21.46 -0.38
CA ASP A 244 -7.75 -22.67 0.40
C ASP A 244 -8.75 -23.81 0.15
N ARG A 245 -10.00 -23.48 -0.16
CA ARG A 245 -11.05 -24.43 -0.51
C ARG A 245 -11.02 -24.90 -1.96
N LEU A 246 -10.61 -24.05 -2.88
CA LEU A 246 -10.63 -24.32 -4.33
C LEU A 246 -9.33 -24.94 -4.83
N GLU A 247 -8.20 -24.63 -4.21
CA GLU A 247 -6.89 -25.12 -4.60
C GLU A 247 -6.80 -26.68 -4.55
N PRO A 248 -7.28 -27.37 -3.49
CA PRO A 248 -7.26 -28.83 -3.43
C PRO A 248 -8.14 -29.50 -4.50
N VAL A 249 -9.17 -28.80 -5.00
CA VAL A 249 -10.08 -29.30 -6.05
C VAL A 249 -9.60 -28.98 -7.45
N GLY A 250 -8.44 -28.30 -7.60
CA GLY A 250 -7.82 -28.00 -8.89
C GLY A 250 -8.57 -26.98 -9.76
N ARG A 251 -9.46 -26.16 -9.18
CA ARG A 251 -10.25 -25.17 -9.92
C ARG A 251 -9.43 -23.89 -10.23
N LEU A 252 -8.34 -24.06 -10.98
CA LEU A 252 -7.45 -22.97 -11.37
C LEU A 252 -8.16 -21.88 -12.20
N ASP A 253 -9.18 -22.25 -12.96
CA ASP A 253 -10.01 -21.32 -13.74
C ASP A 253 -10.74 -20.29 -12.85
N VAL A 254 -11.26 -20.76 -11.71
CA VAL A 254 -11.96 -19.90 -10.74
C VAL A 254 -10.96 -19.02 -10.00
N LEU A 255 -9.82 -19.58 -9.58
CA LEU A 255 -8.77 -18.86 -8.88
C LEU A 255 -8.16 -17.75 -9.75
N ASP A 256 -7.95 -18.01 -11.05
CA ASP A 256 -7.50 -17.01 -12.02
C ASP A 256 -8.50 -15.86 -12.15
N ALA A 257 -9.79 -16.18 -12.29
CA ALA A 257 -10.84 -15.15 -12.35
C ALA A 257 -10.87 -14.30 -11.06
N VAL A 258 -10.65 -14.91 -9.90
CA VAL A 258 -10.54 -14.23 -8.60
C VAL A 258 -9.33 -13.30 -8.58
N GLY A 259 -8.14 -13.80 -8.92
CA GLY A 259 -6.91 -13.01 -8.95
C GLY A 259 -7.03 -11.82 -9.92
N ALA A 260 -7.47 -12.07 -11.15
CA ALA A 260 -7.66 -11.05 -12.16
C ALA A 260 -8.73 -10.00 -11.76
N ARG A 261 -9.80 -10.41 -11.07
CA ARG A 261 -10.84 -9.48 -10.57
C ARG A 261 -10.30 -8.61 -9.44
N SER A 262 -9.58 -9.21 -8.50
CA SER A 262 -8.95 -8.51 -7.39
C SER A 262 -7.92 -7.50 -7.89
N LEU A 263 -7.08 -7.89 -8.85
CA LEU A 263 -6.09 -6.99 -9.43
C LEU A 263 -6.73 -5.81 -10.17
N ARG A 264 -7.78 -6.03 -10.97
CA ARG A 264 -8.53 -4.94 -11.62
C ARG A 264 -9.09 -3.94 -10.61
N TYR A 265 -9.55 -4.40 -9.45
CA TYR A 265 -10.02 -3.51 -8.39
C TYR A 265 -8.90 -2.59 -7.89
N TYR A 266 -7.71 -3.12 -7.62
CA TYR A 266 -6.58 -2.31 -7.16
C TYR A 266 -5.91 -1.47 -8.26
N ASP A 267 -5.85 -1.97 -9.50
CA ASP A 267 -5.27 -1.23 -10.63
C ASP A 267 -6.17 -0.06 -11.10
N SER A 268 -7.46 -0.07 -10.74
CA SER A 268 -8.36 1.07 -10.97
C SER A 268 -8.13 2.25 -10.01
N GLN A 269 -7.30 2.06 -8.97
CA GLN A 269 -6.97 3.07 -7.97
C GLN A 269 -5.53 3.56 -8.19
N ASP A 270 -5.27 4.84 -7.88
CA ASP A 270 -3.89 5.34 -7.91
C ASP A 270 -3.08 4.65 -6.78
N PRO A 271 -2.00 3.93 -7.10
CA PRO A 271 -1.18 3.23 -6.09
C PRO A 271 -0.64 4.14 -4.99
N ARG A 272 -0.50 5.44 -5.27
CA ARG A 272 -0.04 6.44 -4.30
C ARG A 272 -1.09 6.77 -3.24
N THR A 273 -2.37 6.51 -3.54
CA THR A 273 -3.50 6.74 -2.62
C THR A 273 -3.88 5.49 -1.84
N LEU A 274 -3.32 4.34 -2.20
CA LEU A 274 -3.52 3.10 -1.48
C LEU A 274 -2.78 3.13 -0.13
N ASP A 275 -3.49 2.75 0.93
CA ASP A 275 -2.85 2.50 2.21
C ASP A 275 -2.00 1.21 2.18
N ALA A 276 -1.25 0.99 3.24
CA ALA A 276 -0.33 -0.14 3.33
C ALA A 276 -1.05 -1.49 3.21
N ASP A 277 -2.24 -1.62 3.79
CA ASP A 277 -3.00 -2.87 3.77
C ASP A 277 -3.60 -3.16 2.39
N ALA A 278 -4.07 -2.14 1.68
CA ALA A 278 -4.53 -2.28 0.29
C ALA A 278 -3.39 -2.68 -0.66
N LEU A 279 -2.19 -2.12 -0.47
CA LEU A 279 -1.00 -2.52 -1.22
C LEU A 279 -0.58 -3.96 -0.88
N GLY A 280 -0.68 -4.38 0.38
CA GLY A 280 -0.44 -5.77 0.79
C GLY A 280 -1.43 -6.75 0.12
N ARG A 281 -2.72 -6.42 0.11
CA ARG A 281 -3.74 -7.22 -0.61
C ARG A 281 -3.49 -7.26 -2.13
N ARG A 282 -3.08 -6.14 -2.72
CA ARG A 282 -2.68 -6.09 -4.14
C ARG A 282 -1.49 -7.03 -4.41
N SER A 283 -0.50 -7.04 -3.54
CA SER A 283 0.64 -7.95 -3.64
C SER A 283 0.21 -9.42 -3.58
N ARG A 284 -0.70 -9.79 -2.65
CA ARG A 284 -1.25 -11.16 -2.58
C ARG A 284 -2.03 -11.56 -3.84
N ALA A 285 -2.80 -10.62 -4.42
CA ALA A 285 -3.48 -10.87 -5.69
C ALA A 285 -2.48 -11.10 -6.84
N LEU A 286 -1.38 -10.35 -6.88
CA LEU A 286 -0.30 -10.54 -7.85
C LEU A 286 0.40 -11.88 -7.67
N HIS A 287 0.64 -12.32 -6.43
CA HIS A 287 1.18 -13.65 -6.15
C HIS A 287 0.26 -14.76 -6.66
N LEU A 288 -1.05 -14.67 -6.38
CA LEU A 288 -2.00 -15.66 -6.87
C LEU A 288 -2.00 -15.76 -8.41
N ILE A 289 -1.97 -14.62 -9.10
CA ILE A 289 -1.88 -14.61 -10.57
C ILE A 289 -0.56 -15.21 -11.03
N GLY A 290 0.55 -14.88 -10.37
CA GLY A 290 1.86 -15.45 -10.67
C GLY A 290 1.88 -16.97 -10.54
N GLU A 291 1.37 -17.50 -9.43
CA GLU A 291 1.27 -18.94 -9.18
C GLU A 291 0.39 -19.68 -10.21
N ILE A 292 -0.74 -19.08 -10.60
CA ILE A 292 -1.62 -19.68 -11.61
C ILE A 292 -0.98 -19.66 -12.99
N SER A 293 -0.32 -18.55 -13.35
CA SER A 293 0.42 -18.44 -14.61
C SER A 293 1.54 -19.47 -14.68
N ASP A 294 2.28 -19.65 -13.59
CA ASP A 294 3.34 -20.64 -13.46
C ASP A 294 2.79 -22.07 -13.65
N ARG A 295 1.72 -22.44 -12.93
CA ARG A 295 1.04 -23.74 -13.07
C ARG A 295 0.51 -24.02 -14.49
N ARG A 296 0.21 -22.97 -15.27
CA ARG A 296 -0.19 -23.06 -16.68
C ARG A 296 0.99 -23.08 -17.65
N GLY A 297 2.21 -22.93 -17.15
CA GLY A 297 3.41 -22.83 -17.97
C GLY A 297 3.60 -21.45 -18.62
N ASP A 298 2.81 -20.45 -18.25
CA ASP A 298 3.01 -19.06 -18.68
C ASP A 298 4.07 -18.38 -17.80
N ILE A 299 5.32 -18.74 -18.07
CA ILE A 299 6.49 -18.30 -17.30
C ILE A 299 6.67 -16.76 -17.34
N GLU A 300 6.41 -16.15 -18.49
CA GLU A 300 6.57 -14.69 -18.64
C GLU A 300 5.45 -13.93 -17.87
N GLY A 301 4.22 -14.42 -17.92
CA GLY A 301 3.11 -13.90 -17.13
C GLY A 301 3.37 -14.03 -15.63
N ALA A 302 3.85 -15.20 -15.19
CA ALA A 302 4.24 -15.44 -13.80
C ALA A 302 5.33 -14.46 -13.34
N ARG A 303 6.38 -14.30 -14.12
CA ARG A 303 7.48 -13.37 -13.82
C ARG A 303 7.01 -11.94 -13.69
N ALA A 304 6.20 -11.47 -14.64
CA ALA A 304 5.66 -10.11 -14.62
C ALA A 304 4.81 -9.86 -13.37
N ALA A 305 4.00 -10.83 -12.97
CA ALA A 305 3.17 -10.74 -11.77
C ALA A 305 4.01 -10.71 -10.50
N PHE A 306 4.97 -11.63 -10.34
CA PHE A 306 5.87 -11.68 -9.17
C PHE A 306 6.79 -10.46 -9.09
N GLN A 307 7.27 -9.91 -10.22
CA GLN A 307 8.06 -8.69 -10.22
C GLN A 307 7.24 -7.49 -9.70
N ARG A 308 6.00 -7.33 -10.17
CA ARG A 308 5.08 -6.28 -9.68
C ARG A 308 4.78 -6.46 -8.19
N ALA A 309 4.67 -7.70 -7.71
CA ALA A 309 4.52 -7.99 -6.29
C ALA A 309 5.76 -7.57 -5.50
N LEU A 310 6.95 -7.92 -5.98
CA LEU A 310 8.22 -7.54 -5.35
C LEU A 310 8.37 -6.03 -5.25
N ASP A 311 8.10 -5.29 -6.34
CA ASP A 311 8.19 -3.82 -6.36
C ASP A 311 7.22 -3.20 -5.33
N THR A 312 6.00 -3.75 -5.22
CA THR A 312 4.98 -3.31 -4.27
C THR A 312 5.42 -3.56 -2.82
N THR A 313 5.90 -4.77 -2.53
CA THR A 313 6.32 -5.14 -1.17
C THR A 313 7.63 -4.47 -0.75
N ALA A 314 8.55 -4.20 -1.70
CA ALA A 314 9.76 -3.42 -1.44
C ALA A 314 9.44 -1.98 -1.02
N GLU A 315 8.47 -1.35 -1.68
CA GLU A 315 8.01 -0.01 -1.31
C GLU A 315 7.32 0.00 0.05
N LEU A 316 6.53 -1.03 0.38
CA LEU A 316 5.92 -1.20 1.70
C LEU A 316 6.97 -1.36 2.80
N LEU A 317 7.95 -2.22 2.58
CA LEU A 317 9.04 -2.46 3.52
C LEU A 317 9.90 -1.21 3.76
N LYS A 318 10.06 -0.34 2.73
CA LYS A 318 10.71 0.96 2.89
C LYS A 318 9.97 1.91 3.83
N ARG A 319 8.63 1.90 3.77
CA ARG A 319 7.79 2.78 4.59
C ARG A 319 7.81 2.38 6.05
N ASP A 320 7.77 1.09 6.30
CA ASP A 320 7.82 0.52 7.65
C ASP A 320 8.75 -0.70 7.69
N PRO A 321 10.07 -0.44 7.87
CA PRO A 321 11.06 -1.50 7.78
C PRO A 321 10.98 -2.51 8.94
N ASP A 322 10.44 -2.16 10.08
CA ASP A 322 10.38 -3.02 11.27
C ASP A 322 9.02 -3.71 11.46
N ASP A 323 8.06 -3.47 10.57
CA ASP A 323 6.81 -4.20 10.52
C ASP A 323 7.05 -5.63 10.00
N GLY A 324 6.88 -6.62 10.88
CA GLY A 324 7.10 -8.03 10.55
C GLY A 324 6.20 -8.53 9.42
N GLN A 325 4.96 -8.01 9.30
CA GLN A 325 4.07 -8.38 8.19
C GLN A 325 4.62 -7.90 6.84
N ARG A 326 5.23 -6.70 6.78
CA ARG A 326 5.85 -6.18 5.55
C ARG A 326 7.13 -6.94 5.20
N VAL A 327 7.92 -7.29 6.21
CA VAL A 327 9.08 -8.19 6.01
C VAL A 327 8.62 -9.53 5.45
N TYR A 328 7.54 -10.12 6.00
CA TYR A 328 6.98 -11.39 5.53
C TYR A 328 6.50 -11.29 4.08
N GLU A 329 5.65 -10.31 3.74
CA GLU A 329 5.13 -10.13 2.38
C GLU A 329 6.26 -9.94 1.35
N HIS A 330 7.30 -9.19 1.72
CA HIS A 330 8.46 -9.00 0.86
C HIS A 330 9.27 -10.30 0.71
N SER A 331 9.45 -11.05 1.78
CA SER A 331 10.16 -12.33 1.76
C SER A 331 9.50 -13.34 0.80
N GLN A 332 8.17 -13.39 0.77
CA GLN A 332 7.43 -14.24 -0.16
C GLN A 332 7.66 -13.84 -1.63
N SER A 333 7.64 -12.53 -1.91
CA SER A 333 7.90 -12.02 -3.27
C SER A 333 9.31 -12.37 -3.75
N VAL A 334 10.30 -12.26 -2.87
CA VAL A 334 11.70 -12.64 -3.16
C VAL A 334 11.81 -14.15 -3.42
N ALA A 335 11.18 -14.97 -2.59
CA ALA A 335 11.21 -16.43 -2.71
C ALA A 335 10.61 -16.92 -4.04
N TRP A 336 9.45 -16.40 -4.42
CA TRP A 336 8.77 -16.78 -5.67
C TRP A 336 9.59 -16.43 -6.91
N LEU A 337 10.15 -15.21 -6.96
CA LEU A 337 11.04 -14.84 -8.07
C LEU A 337 12.29 -15.71 -8.11
N GLY A 338 12.86 -16.02 -6.96
CA GLY A 338 14.01 -16.92 -6.87
C GLY A 338 13.71 -18.33 -7.40
N ASN A 339 12.53 -18.87 -7.10
CA ASN A 339 12.08 -20.16 -7.62
C ASN A 339 11.93 -20.12 -9.15
N LEU A 340 11.32 -19.06 -9.68
CA LEU A 340 11.14 -18.91 -11.12
C LEU A 340 12.48 -18.74 -11.86
N ASP A 341 13.42 -17.98 -11.30
CA ASP A 341 14.78 -17.85 -11.86
C ASP A 341 15.51 -19.21 -11.86
N TRP A 342 15.32 -20.01 -10.82
CA TRP A 342 15.87 -21.37 -10.76
C TRP A 342 15.29 -22.29 -11.87
N GLU A 343 13.97 -22.27 -12.09
CA GLU A 343 13.31 -23.04 -13.14
C GLU A 343 13.79 -22.65 -14.55
N ARG A 344 14.11 -21.38 -14.74
CA ARG A 344 14.69 -20.84 -16.00
C ARG A 344 16.19 -21.17 -16.16
N GLY A 345 16.83 -21.71 -15.13
CA GLY A 345 18.26 -22.02 -15.14
C GLY A 345 19.17 -20.84 -14.80
N ASP A 346 18.63 -19.67 -14.40
CA ASP A 346 19.45 -18.58 -13.86
C ASP A 346 19.84 -18.85 -12.41
N ARG A 347 20.78 -19.77 -12.27
CA ARG A 347 21.25 -20.26 -10.96
C ARG A 347 21.81 -19.14 -10.08
N ALA A 348 22.43 -18.13 -10.70
CA ALA A 348 23.02 -17.03 -9.94
C ALA A 348 21.96 -16.07 -9.37
N ALA A 349 20.92 -15.73 -10.15
CA ALA A 349 19.80 -14.93 -9.68
C ALA A 349 19.02 -15.68 -8.59
N ALA A 350 18.71 -16.95 -8.82
CA ALA A 350 18.04 -17.81 -7.86
C ALA A 350 18.79 -17.90 -6.52
N GLU A 351 20.10 -18.12 -6.52
CA GLU A 351 20.89 -18.20 -5.29
C GLU A 351 20.89 -16.86 -4.52
N ARG A 352 21.00 -15.72 -5.22
CA ARG A 352 20.90 -14.41 -4.58
C ARG A 352 19.53 -14.20 -3.92
N ALA A 353 18.46 -14.56 -4.60
CA ALA A 353 17.09 -14.43 -4.09
C ALA A 353 16.88 -15.33 -2.85
N GLN A 354 17.35 -16.58 -2.87
CA GLN A 354 17.18 -17.47 -1.72
C GLN A 354 18.02 -17.05 -0.51
N ARG A 355 19.19 -16.47 -0.71
CA ARG A 355 19.97 -15.87 0.39
C ARG A 355 19.29 -14.64 0.98
N GLU A 356 18.67 -13.82 0.13
CA GLU A 356 17.89 -12.68 0.60
C GLU A 356 16.64 -13.15 1.35
N TYR A 357 15.97 -14.20 0.86
CA TYR A 357 14.85 -14.83 1.56
C TYR A 357 15.26 -15.33 2.96
N LEU A 358 16.41 -16.01 3.07
CA LEU A 358 16.94 -16.46 4.36
C LEU A 358 17.20 -15.27 5.30
N ARG A 359 17.85 -14.21 4.82
CA ARG A 359 18.10 -13.01 5.61
C ARG A 359 16.80 -12.36 6.12
N LEU A 360 15.74 -12.33 5.30
CA LEU A 360 14.44 -11.82 5.70
C LEU A 360 13.74 -12.74 6.71
N ALA A 361 13.86 -14.07 6.54
CA ALA A 361 13.33 -15.03 7.50
C ALA A 361 14.03 -14.95 8.87
N GLU A 362 15.35 -14.76 8.91
CA GLU A 362 16.11 -14.48 10.13
C GLU A 362 15.62 -13.20 10.81
N ARG A 363 15.36 -12.14 10.02
CA ARG A 363 14.81 -10.89 10.56
C ARG A 363 13.41 -11.08 11.13
N LEU A 364 12.54 -11.84 10.49
CA LEU A 364 11.21 -12.17 11.02
C LEU A 364 11.30 -12.84 12.39
N HIS A 365 12.21 -13.82 12.53
CA HIS A 365 12.44 -14.48 13.80
C HIS A 365 13.00 -13.53 14.88
N GLN A 366 13.81 -12.53 14.50
CA GLN A 366 14.30 -11.50 15.43
C GLN A 366 13.19 -10.53 15.86
N ILE A 367 12.24 -10.20 14.98
CA ILE A 367 11.11 -9.32 15.29
C ILE A 367 10.15 -10.00 16.27
N ASP A 368 9.80 -11.25 16.04
CA ASP A 368 8.95 -12.03 16.94
C ASP A 368 9.34 -13.52 16.90
N SER A 369 10.19 -13.92 17.82
CA SER A 369 10.65 -15.32 17.94
C SER A 369 9.55 -16.29 18.43
N GLY A 370 8.44 -15.75 18.95
CA GLY A 370 7.28 -16.54 19.39
C GLY A 370 6.28 -16.83 18.27
N ASN A 371 6.41 -16.20 17.12
CA ASN A 371 5.51 -16.41 15.99
C ASN A 371 5.86 -17.70 15.20
N PRO A 372 5.08 -18.78 15.29
CA PRO A 372 5.43 -20.05 14.66
C PRO A 372 5.40 -20.00 13.14
N ALA A 373 4.56 -19.14 12.53
CA ALA A 373 4.50 -18.97 11.09
C ALA A 373 5.75 -18.28 10.54
N TRP A 374 6.28 -17.31 11.27
CA TRP A 374 7.53 -16.64 10.92
C TRP A 374 8.75 -17.52 11.18
N PHE A 375 8.72 -18.29 12.27
CA PHE A 375 9.78 -19.27 12.52
C PHE A 375 9.84 -20.35 11.42
N ALA A 376 8.68 -20.80 10.91
CA ALA A 376 8.65 -21.75 9.79
C ALA A 376 9.32 -21.20 8.51
N GLN A 377 9.34 -19.86 8.31
CA GLN A 377 10.05 -19.27 7.15
C GLN A 377 11.55 -19.56 7.15
N LEU A 378 12.18 -19.69 8.33
CA LEU A 378 13.58 -20.14 8.41
C LEU A 378 13.75 -21.56 7.88
N GLY A 379 12.84 -22.46 8.25
CA GLY A 379 12.85 -23.83 7.74
C GLY A 379 12.72 -23.89 6.21
N TYR A 380 11.77 -23.14 5.66
CA TYR A 380 11.59 -23.07 4.20
C TYR A 380 12.80 -22.42 3.49
N ALA A 381 13.34 -21.32 4.04
CA ALA A 381 14.49 -20.65 3.46
C ALA A 381 15.75 -21.54 3.44
N HIS A 382 16.02 -22.25 4.53
CA HIS A 382 17.10 -23.24 4.58
C HIS A 382 16.86 -24.39 3.59
N SER A 383 15.62 -24.89 3.46
CA SER A 383 15.27 -25.94 2.51
C SER A 383 15.50 -25.53 1.06
N ASN A 384 15.07 -24.32 0.70
CA ASN A 384 15.25 -23.79 -0.64
C ASN A 384 16.72 -23.59 -0.97
N LEU A 385 17.49 -23.02 -0.05
CA LEU A 385 18.93 -22.85 -0.23
C LEU A 385 19.64 -24.22 -0.33
N GLY A 386 19.23 -25.18 0.50
CA GLY A 386 19.70 -26.56 0.43
C GLY A 386 19.47 -27.19 -0.94
N THR A 387 18.26 -27.00 -1.51
CA THR A 387 17.90 -27.50 -2.84
C THR A 387 18.79 -26.89 -3.93
N MET A 388 19.07 -25.59 -3.87
CA MET A 388 19.97 -24.94 -4.82
C MET A 388 21.40 -25.38 -4.71
N LEU A 389 21.90 -25.55 -3.49
CA LEU A 389 23.26 -26.08 -3.26
C LEU A 389 23.38 -27.52 -3.72
N LYS A 390 22.34 -28.33 -3.47
CA LYS A 390 22.26 -29.70 -3.97
C LYS A 390 22.33 -29.74 -5.51
N ASP A 391 21.59 -28.84 -6.17
CA ASP A 391 21.58 -28.75 -7.64
C ASP A 391 22.92 -28.29 -8.23
N GLN A 392 23.70 -27.56 -7.47
CA GLN A 392 25.08 -27.17 -7.79
C GLN A 392 26.12 -28.28 -7.47
N GLY A 393 25.70 -29.46 -7.00
CA GLY A 393 26.62 -30.53 -6.58
C GLY A 393 27.31 -30.29 -5.24
N LYS A 394 26.97 -29.24 -4.51
CA LYS A 394 27.54 -28.90 -3.20
C LYS A 394 26.85 -29.68 -2.07
N THR A 395 26.95 -31.01 -2.12
CA THR A 395 26.18 -31.95 -1.31
C THR A 395 26.34 -31.73 0.20
N ASP A 396 27.55 -31.51 0.71
CA ASP A 396 27.77 -31.29 2.15
C ASP A 396 27.14 -29.95 2.63
N ALA A 397 27.25 -28.90 1.82
CA ALA A 397 26.61 -27.62 2.12
C ALA A 397 25.07 -27.72 2.07
N ALA A 398 24.53 -28.50 1.13
CA ALA A 398 23.10 -28.78 1.05
C ALA A 398 22.59 -29.55 2.28
N LEU A 399 23.32 -30.58 2.71
CA LEU A 399 23.03 -31.36 3.92
C LEU A 399 22.97 -30.45 5.15
N ALA A 400 23.96 -29.56 5.33
CA ALA A 400 23.97 -28.62 6.45
C ALA A 400 22.74 -27.73 6.46
N GLN A 401 22.28 -27.25 5.29
CA GLN A 401 21.06 -26.44 5.20
C GLN A 401 19.79 -27.25 5.50
N TYR A 402 19.68 -28.46 5.02
CA TYR A 402 18.56 -29.34 5.31
C TYR A 402 18.51 -29.78 6.79
N GLU A 403 19.64 -29.92 7.46
CA GLU A 403 19.71 -30.17 8.90
C GLU A 403 19.15 -28.99 9.69
N LEU A 404 19.51 -27.76 9.32
CA LEU A 404 18.93 -26.54 9.92
C LEU A 404 17.42 -26.46 9.69
N ALA A 405 16.96 -26.77 8.48
CA ALA A 405 15.53 -26.81 8.17
C ALA A 405 14.80 -27.85 9.03
N ARG A 406 15.36 -29.06 9.15
CA ARG A 406 14.81 -30.10 10.02
C ARG A 406 14.72 -29.66 11.46
N ASP A 407 15.73 -28.98 12.01
CA ASP A 407 15.73 -28.52 13.40
C ASP A 407 14.62 -27.51 13.67
N VAL A 408 14.38 -26.58 12.74
CA VAL A 408 13.25 -25.64 12.81
C VAL A 408 11.92 -26.38 12.80
N PHE A 409 11.70 -27.28 11.85
CA PHE A 409 10.43 -28.01 11.75
C PHE A 409 10.25 -29.04 12.89
N GLN A 410 11.34 -29.60 13.42
CA GLN A 410 11.30 -30.46 14.60
C GLN A 410 10.78 -29.69 15.81
N GLN A 411 11.32 -28.53 16.08
CA GLN A 411 10.88 -27.68 17.19
C GLN A 411 9.41 -27.28 17.05
N LEU A 412 8.99 -26.88 15.83
CA LEU A 412 7.59 -26.55 15.56
C LEU A 412 6.65 -27.73 15.78
N HIS A 413 7.09 -28.94 15.38
CA HIS A 413 6.30 -30.14 15.59
C HIS A 413 6.21 -30.54 17.08
N GLU A 414 7.30 -30.41 17.83
CA GLU A 414 7.32 -30.69 19.27
C GLU A 414 6.39 -29.79 20.06
N ASP A 415 6.24 -28.51 19.67
CA ASP A 415 5.27 -27.59 20.26
C ASP A 415 3.80 -28.06 20.08
N LYS A 416 3.48 -28.65 18.91
CA LYS A 416 2.12 -29.13 18.58
C LYS A 416 2.18 -30.43 17.80
N PRO A 417 2.42 -31.57 18.45
CA PRO A 417 2.59 -32.86 17.77
C PRO A 417 1.36 -33.35 17.00
N ALA A 418 0.16 -32.86 17.39
CA ALA A 418 -1.10 -33.23 16.73
C ALA A 418 -1.39 -32.39 15.46
N ASP A 419 -0.59 -31.37 15.17
CA ASP A 419 -0.75 -30.50 14.01
C ASP A 419 -0.24 -31.23 12.75
N THR A 420 -1.15 -31.51 11.82
CA THR A 420 -0.84 -32.23 10.57
C THR A 420 0.13 -31.47 9.69
N THR A 421 -0.02 -30.15 9.57
CA THR A 421 0.87 -29.29 8.74
C THR A 421 2.31 -29.34 9.26
N ARG A 422 2.51 -29.19 10.57
CA ARG A 422 3.83 -29.25 11.19
C ARG A 422 4.50 -30.61 11.04
N ALA A 423 3.71 -31.70 11.13
CA ALA A 423 4.20 -33.06 10.91
C ALA A 423 4.59 -33.28 9.45
N LEU A 424 3.83 -32.73 8.49
CA LEU A 424 4.13 -32.81 7.06
C LEU A 424 5.38 -32.00 6.69
N ASP A 425 5.56 -30.81 7.25
CA ASP A 425 6.77 -29.99 7.05
C ASP A 425 8.02 -30.70 7.56
N LEU A 426 7.94 -31.26 8.77
CA LEU A 426 9.05 -32.07 9.33
C LEU A 426 9.31 -33.34 8.48
N GLY A 427 8.26 -34.02 8.03
CA GLY A 427 8.38 -35.17 7.12
C GLY A 427 9.07 -34.78 5.82
N GLN A 428 8.75 -33.64 5.25
CA GLN A 428 9.40 -33.13 4.05
C GLN A 428 10.89 -32.83 4.29
N ALA A 429 11.26 -32.27 5.44
CA ALA A 429 12.66 -32.03 5.79
C ALA A 429 13.46 -33.35 5.91
N TRP A 430 12.90 -34.38 6.53
CA TRP A 430 13.48 -35.71 6.54
C TRP A 430 13.60 -36.32 5.14
N SER A 431 12.63 -36.08 4.26
CA SER A 431 12.67 -36.51 2.86
C SER A 431 13.83 -35.88 2.09
N TRP A 432 14.09 -34.59 2.25
CA TRP A 432 15.25 -33.90 1.63
C TRP A 432 16.58 -34.46 2.15
N LEU A 433 16.68 -34.66 3.49
CA LEU A 433 17.88 -35.26 4.09
C LEU A 433 18.11 -36.65 3.56
N SER A 434 17.08 -37.52 3.52
CA SER A 434 17.17 -38.86 2.99
C SER A 434 17.72 -38.90 1.55
N SER A 435 17.13 -38.06 0.68
CA SER A 435 17.56 -37.95 -0.71
C SER A 435 19.00 -37.46 -0.84
N SER A 436 19.41 -36.48 -0.01
CA SER A 436 20.77 -35.94 -0.04
C SER A 436 21.81 -36.90 0.53
N TYR A 437 21.44 -37.66 1.56
CA TYR A 437 22.31 -38.76 2.08
C TYR A 437 22.50 -39.87 1.02
N ALA A 438 21.44 -40.23 0.28
CA ALA A 438 21.54 -41.20 -0.81
C ALA A 438 22.49 -40.70 -1.92
N ASP A 439 22.35 -39.43 -2.33
CA ASP A 439 23.26 -38.82 -3.32
C ASP A 439 24.73 -38.79 -2.81
N ALA A 440 24.93 -38.64 -1.50
CA ALA A 440 26.24 -38.68 -0.85
C ALA A 440 26.76 -40.13 -0.64
N LEU A 441 26.05 -41.14 -1.07
CA LEU A 441 26.32 -42.55 -0.81
C LEU A 441 26.30 -42.93 0.69
N ARG A 442 25.56 -42.23 1.51
CA ARG A 442 25.33 -42.48 2.94
C ARG A 442 24.01 -43.23 3.13
N LEU A 443 23.91 -44.44 2.60
CA LEU A 443 22.64 -45.18 2.50
C LEU A 443 22.00 -45.50 3.85
N ASP A 444 22.79 -45.74 4.90
CA ASP A 444 22.30 -45.97 6.25
C ASP A 444 21.64 -44.71 6.82
N ASP A 445 22.24 -43.54 6.59
CA ASP A 445 21.68 -42.27 7.01
C ASP A 445 20.42 -41.97 6.22
N ALA A 446 20.38 -42.27 4.93
CA ALA A 446 19.23 -42.12 4.07
C ALA A 446 18.02 -42.95 4.54
N LEU A 447 18.28 -44.23 4.88
CA LEU A 447 17.24 -45.12 5.45
C LEU A 447 16.73 -44.57 6.79
N ARG A 448 17.63 -44.22 7.71
CA ARG A 448 17.23 -43.67 9.00
C ARG A 448 16.38 -42.38 8.87
N ALA A 449 16.75 -41.51 7.95
CA ALA A 449 15.96 -40.29 7.69
C ALA A 449 14.57 -40.63 7.14
N ARG A 450 14.49 -41.64 6.25
CA ARG A 450 13.21 -42.09 5.69
C ARG A 450 12.32 -42.78 6.74
N ASP A 451 12.90 -43.57 7.64
CA ASP A 451 12.18 -44.16 8.77
C ASP A 451 11.60 -43.07 9.67
N ARG A 452 12.35 -41.99 9.94
CA ARG A 452 11.85 -40.85 10.71
C ARG A 452 10.66 -40.17 10.01
N GLU A 453 10.74 -39.99 8.71
CA GLU A 453 9.62 -39.45 7.93
C GLU A 453 8.37 -40.32 8.03
N ILE A 454 8.52 -41.63 7.77
CA ILE A 454 7.39 -42.59 7.82
C ILE A 454 6.75 -42.66 9.21
N ALA A 455 7.55 -42.58 10.26
CA ALA A 455 7.07 -42.61 11.64
C ALA A 455 6.15 -41.44 11.99
N LEU A 456 6.29 -40.29 11.34
CA LEU A 456 5.43 -39.12 11.54
C LEU A 456 4.01 -39.35 11.00
N TYR A 457 3.86 -40.14 9.94
CA TYR A 457 2.56 -40.32 9.28
C TYR A 457 1.66 -41.35 9.95
N GLY A 458 2.23 -42.31 10.68
CA GLY A 458 1.49 -43.37 11.36
C GLY A 458 0.42 -42.83 12.33
N PRO A 459 0.78 -42.00 13.32
CA PRO A 459 -0.19 -41.39 14.25
C PRO A 459 -1.26 -40.54 13.56
N LEU A 460 -0.91 -39.84 12.47
CA LEU A 460 -1.85 -39.02 11.71
C LEU A 460 -2.89 -39.89 11.02
N LEU A 461 -2.47 -40.97 10.35
CA LEU A 461 -3.35 -41.93 9.70
C LEU A 461 -4.18 -42.76 10.70
N ALA A 462 -3.67 -43.01 11.91
CA ALA A 462 -4.43 -43.61 12.98
C ALA A 462 -5.61 -42.72 13.44
N ARG A 463 -5.42 -41.39 13.40
CA ARG A 463 -6.45 -40.42 13.75
C ARG A 463 -7.43 -40.17 12.59
N ASP A 464 -6.96 -40.02 11.38
CA ASP A 464 -7.75 -39.87 10.16
C ASP A 464 -7.21 -40.79 9.06
N PRO A 465 -7.74 -42.01 8.92
CA PRO A 465 -7.31 -42.96 7.90
C PRO A 465 -7.60 -42.54 6.45
N HIS A 466 -8.38 -41.47 6.26
CA HIS A 466 -8.79 -40.96 4.95
C HIS A 466 -8.18 -39.63 4.58
N ASP A 467 -7.27 -39.08 5.39
CA ASP A 467 -6.53 -37.88 5.03
C ASP A 467 -5.72 -38.13 3.75
N ALA A 468 -6.20 -37.58 2.64
CA ALA A 468 -5.64 -37.81 1.32
C ALA A 468 -4.18 -37.33 1.21
N THR A 469 -3.83 -36.23 1.87
CA THR A 469 -2.49 -35.64 1.84
C THR A 469 -1.50 -36.52 2.60
N VAL A 470 -1.86 -36.94 3.80
CA VAL A 470 -1.01 -37.83 4.62
C VAL A 470 -0.85 -39.20 3.97
N LEU A 471 -1.92 -39.77 3.39
CA LEU A 471 -1.85 -41.00 2.62
C LEU A 471 -0.90 -40.90 1.44
N GLU A 472 -0.99 -39.85 0.64
CA GLU A 472 -0.12 -39.63 -0.50
C GLU A 472 1.34 -39.50 -0.05
N ARG A 473 1.63 -38.70 0.96
CA ARG A 473 3.00 -38.53 1.52
C ARG A 473 3.55 -39.84 2.07
N SER A 474 2.73 -40.62 2.76
CA SER A 474 3.11 -41.92 3.30
C SER A 474 3.48 -42.93 2.18
N VAL A 475 2.69 -42.98 1.11
CA VAL A 475 2.99 -43.85 -0.05
C VAL A 475 4.27 -43.42 -0.73
N ILE A 476 4.49 -42.13 -0.93
CA ILE A 476 5.75 -41.62 -1.51
C ILE A 476 6.95 -41.98 -0.63
N ALA A 477 6.84 -41.72 0.68
CA ALA A 477 7.93 -42.04 1.62
C ALA A 477 8.30 -43.51 1.62
N ARG A 478 7.30 -44.43 1.70
CA ARG A 478 7.48 -45.87 1.68
C ARG A 478 8.06 -46.37 0.35
N ARG A 479 7.63 -45.78 -0.78
CA ARG A 479 8.21 -46.08 -2.09
C ARG A 479 9.69 -45.76 -2.14
N PHE A 480 10.13 -44.63 -1.64
CA PHE A 480 11.54 -44.27 -1.57
C PHE A 480 12.31 -45.12 -0.56
N HIS A 481 11.70 -45.49 0.56
CA HIS A 481 12.29 -46.40 1.52
C HIS A 481 12.54 -47.79 0.89
N ALA A 482 11.55 -48.35 0.20
CA ALA A 482 11.69 -49.61 -0.51
C ALA A 482 12.76 -49.54 -1.63
N GLN A 483 12.91 -48.40 -2.32
CA GLN A 483 14.00 -48.18 -3.29
C GLN A 483 15.37 -48.23 -2.58
N LEU A 484 15.53 -47.58 -1.44
CA LEU A 484 16.79 -47.62 -0.66
C LEU A 484 17.10 -49.04 -0.18
N LEU A 485 16.10 -49.86 0.17
CA LEU A 485 16.28 -51.29 0.49
C LEU A 485 16.79 -52.08 -0.73
N VAL A 486 16.26 -51.78 -1.95
CA VAL A 486 16.77 -52.36 -3.19
C VAL A 486 18.22 -51.97 -3.39
N ASP A 487 18.57 -50.72 -3.18
CA ASP A 487 19.93 -50.19 -3.34
C ASP A 487 20.91 -50.78 -2.33
N ARG A 488 20.42 -51.18 -1.14
CA ARG A 488 21.17 -51.93 -0.11
C ARG A 488 21.24 -53.43 -0.35
N GLY A 489 20.49 -53.95 -1.34
CA GLY A 489 20.39 -55.39 -1.58
C GLY A 489 19.50 -56.15 -0.58
N GLU A 490 18.71 -55.45 0.25
CA GLU A 490 17.77 -56.00 1.20
C GLU A 490 16.44 -56.39 0.53
N LEU A 491 16.54 -57.20 -0.51
CA LEU A 491 15.45 -57.49 -1.47
C LEU A 491 14.22 -58.11 -0.85
N GLY A 492 14.35 -58.91 0.21
CA GLY A 492 13.20 -59.48 0.91
C GLY A 492 12.33 -58.44 1.67
N ALA A 493 13.00 -57.45 2.27
CA ALA A 493 12.30 -56.33 2.90
C ALA A 493 11.69 -55.41 1.84
N ALA A 494 12.45 -55.09 0.79
CA ALA A 494 11.98 -54.29 -0.34
C ALA A 494 10.72 -54.90 -1.00
N ALA A 495 10.67 -56.23 -1.17
CA ALA A 495 9.53 -56.93 -1.77
C ALA A 495 8.22 -56.76 -0.96
N ARG A 496 8.32 -56.87 0.36
CA ARG A 496 7.18 -56.70 1.22
C ARG A 496 6.63 -55.28 1.16
N GLU A 497 7.55 -54.30 1.27
CA GLU A 497 7.16 -52.92 1.28
C GLU A 497 6.68 -52.42 -0.08
N ALA A 498 7.29 -52.87 -1.19
CA ALA A 498 6.81 -52.53 -2.53
C ALA A 498 5.41 -53.06 -2.80
N ALA A 499 5.09 -54.27 -2.33
CA ALA A 499 3.73 -54.84 -2.41
C ALA A 499 2.69 -54.00 -1.62
N ASP A 500 3.10 -53.49 -0.43
CA ASP A 500 2.22 -52.59 0.36
C ASP A 500 2.01 -51.25 -0.36
N VAL A 501 3.07 -50.67 -0.95
CA VAL A 501 3.03 -49.45 -1.75
C VAL A 501 2.12 -49.62 -2.97
N VAL A 502 2.19 -50.73 -3.69
CA VAL A 502 1.29 -51.03 -4.82
C VAL A 502 -0.16 -51.05 -4.36
N ARG A 503 -0.45 -51.85 -3.28
CA ARG A 503 -1.82 -51.91 -2.76
C ARG A 503 -2.37 -50.57 -2.36
N ALA A 504 -1.60 -49.75 -1.65
CA ALA A 504 -2.00 -48.46 -1.21
C ALA A 504 -2.20 -47.45 -2.40
N SER A 505 -1.29 -47.47 -3.38
CA SER A 505 -1.40 -46.63 -4.57
C SER A 505 -2.60 -46.95 -5.45
N GLU A 506 -2.88 -48.27 -5.64
CA GLU A 506 -4.08 -48.68 -6.40
C GLU A 506 -5.37 -48.35 -5.66
N ALA A 507 -5.43 -48.51 -4.33
CA ALA A 507 -6.57 -48.09 -3.55
C ALA A 507 -6.86 -46.59 -3.69
N GLN A 508 -5.81 -45.74 -3.65
CA GLN A 508 -5.96 -44.32 -3.87
C GLN A 508 -6.42 -43.99 -5.30
N LEU A 509 -5.89 -44.69 -6.30
CA LEU A 509 -6.27 -44.53 -7.70
C LEU A 509 -7.76 -44.89 -7.93
N GLN A 510 -8.25 -45.93 -7.23
CA GLN A 510 -9.67 -46.30 -7.29
C GLN A 510 -10.61 -45.24 -6.74
N LEU A 511 -10.18 -44.44 -5.72
CA LEU A 511 -10.96 -43.33 -5.18
C LEU A 511 -11.10 -42.18 -6.19
N ASP A 512 -10.08 -41.94 -7.02
CA ASP A 512 -10.13 -40.95 -8.09
C ASP A 512 -9.30 -41.42 -9.29
N PRO A 513 -9.92 -42.18 -10.21
CA PRO A 513 -9.26 -42.70 -11.40
C PRO A 513 -8.84 -41.62 -12.40
N THR A 514 -9.29 -40.38 -12.23
CA THR A 514 -8.98 -39.26 -13.15
C THR A 514 -7.74 -38.49 -12.71
N SER A 515 -7.31 -38.61 -11.45
CA SER A 515 -6.16 -37.91 -10.89
C SER A 515 -4.85 -38.35 -11.56
N ALA A 516 -4.18 -37.41 -12.22
CA ALA A 516 -2.86 -37.62 -12.81
C ALA A 516 -1.80 -37.96 -11.73
N VAL A 517 -1.88 -37.32 -10.56
CA VAL A 517 -0.97 -37.54 -9.43
C VAL A 517 -1.07 -38.97 -8.92
N ARG A 518 -2.29 -39.47 -8.66
CA ARG A 518 -2.52 -40.84 -8.19
C ARG A 518 -2.13 -41.89 -9.22
N ARG A 519 -2.39 -41.61 -10.51
CA ARG A 519 -1.98 -42.47 -11.62
C ARG A 519 -0.47 -42.58 -11.73
N LYS A 520 0.24 -41.45 -11.58
CA LYS A 520 1.70 -41.39 -11.55
C LYS A 520 2.28 -42.17 -10.35
N ALA A 521 1.68 -42.03 -9.17
CA ALA A 521 2.07 -42.75 -7.97
C ALA A 521 1.94 -44.27 -8.17
N ALA A 522 0.79 -44.72 -8.71
CA ALA A 522 0.57 -46.16 -9.02
C ALA A 522 1.56 -46.66 -10.07
N ALA A 523 1.83 -45.92 -11.15
CA ALA A 523 2.80 -46.31 -12.15
C ALA A 523 4.21 -46.51 -11.55
N LYS A 524 4.66 -45.55 -10.69
CA LYS A 524 5.95 -45.68 -9.99
C LYS A 524 5.98 -46.84 -8.98
N ALA A 525 4.86 -47.15 -8.35
CA ALA A 525 4.75 -48.28 -7.44
C ALA A 525 4.93 -49.63 -8.17
N HIS A 526 4.25 -49.81 -9.30
CA HIS A 526 4.37 -50.99 -10.14
C HIS A 526 5.77 -51.15 -10.75
N LEU A 527 6.42 -50.02 -11.17
CA LEU A 527 7.80 -50.06 -11.62
C LEU A 527 8.76 -50.51 -10.51
N LEU A 528 8.59 -50.04 -9.29
CA LEU A 528 9.39 -50.51 -8.15
C LEU A 528 9.16 -51.99 -7.88
N GLN A 529 7.93 -52.46 -7.88
CA GLN A 529 7.61 -53.88 -7.69
C GLN A 529 8.24 -54.76 -8.78
N ALA A 530 8.17 -54.34 -10.03
CA ALA A 530 8.81 -54.99 -11.17
C ALA A 530 10.33 -55.02 -11.02
N GLN A 531 10.97 -53.94 -10.60
CA GLN A 531 12.39 -53.86 -10.31
C GLN A 531 12.78 -54.86 -9.21
N VAL A 532 12.01 -54.94 -8.13
CA VAL A 532 12.26 -55.89 -7.04
C VAL A 532 12.17 -57.32 -7.53
N PHE A 533 11.14 -57.71 -8.31
CA PHE A 533 11.05 -59.04 -8.90
C PHE A 533 12.21 -59.35 -9.83
N HIS A 534 12.60 -58.42 -10.69
CA HIS A 534 13.77 -58.57 -11.54
C HIS A 534 15.07 -58.80 -10.73
N ARG A 535 15.23 -58.04 -9.64
CA ARG A 535 16.40 -58.18 -8.74
C ARG A 535 16.42 -59.49 -7.95
N LEU A 536 15.23 -60.09 -7.70
CA LEU A 536 15.07 -61.40 -7.09
C LEU A 536 15.26 -62.57 -8.07
N ASP A 537 15.60 -62.30 -9.33
CA ASP A 537 15.70 -63.28 -10.42
C ASP A 537 14.33 -63.92 -10.77
N GLU A 538 13.26 -63.17 -10.64
CA GLU A 538 11.87 -63.54 -10.93
C GLU A 538 11.28 -62.72 -12.11
N PRO A 539 11.91 -62.70 -13.30
CA PRO A 539 11.53 -61.82 -14.39
C PRO A 539 10.10 -62.07 -14.91
N ALA A 540 9.60 -63.30 -14.79
CA ALA A 540 8.23 -63.65 -15.19
C ALA A 540 7.19 -62.96 -14.31
N LYS A 541 7.46 -62.65 -13.02
CA LYS A 541 6.59 -61.86 -12.14
C LYS A 541 6.72 -60.35 -12.39
N ALA A 542 7.82 -59.90 -12.94
CA ALA A 542 8.01 -58.50 -13.26
C ALA A 542 7.18 -58.04 -14.47
N MET A 543 6.91 -58.90 -15.46
CA MET A 543 6.20 -58.51 -16.68
C MET A 543 4.77 -57.96 -16.43
N PRO A 544 3.88 -58.60 -15.63
CA PRO A 544 2.56 -58.06 -15.35
C PRO A 544 2.62 -56.66 -14.70
N GLU A 545 3.59 -56.41 -13.83
CA GLU A 545 3.77 -55.10 -13.18
C GLU A 545 4.23 -54.03 -14.21
N ILE A 546 5.10 -54.40 -15.15
CA ILE A 546 5.52 -53.52 -16.25
C ILE A 546 4.33 -53.18 -17.17
N GLU A 547 3.51 -54.20 -17.51
CA GLU A 547 2.32 -53.97 -18.33
C GLU A 547 1.32 -53.04 -17.65
N ARG A 548 1.10 -53.21 -16.35
CA ARG A 548 0.26 -52.34 -15.56
C ARG A 548 0.83 -50.91 -15.50
N ALA A 549 2.12 -50.74 -15.23
CA ALA A 549 2.77 -49.44 -15.27
C ALA A 549 2.64 -48.76 -16.65
N ARG A 550 2.84 -49.52 -17.73
CA ARG A 550 2.69 -49.02 -19.11
C ARG A 550 1.27 -48.51 -19.36
N SER A 551 0.25 -49.30 -19.03
CA SER A 551 -1.16 -48.88 -19.20
C SER A 551 -1.48 -47.57 -18.48
N LEU A 552 -0.90 -47.35 -17.30
CA LEU A 552 -1.06 -46.11 -16.54
C LEU A 552 -0.32 -44.95 -17.20
N VAL A 553 0.92 -45.15 -17.67
CA VAL A 553 1.72 -44.14 -18.36
C VAL A 553 1.10 -43.73 -19.68
N ASP A 554 0.71 -44.69 -20.52
CA ASP A 554 0.07 -44.43 -21.83
C ASP A 554 -1.24 -43.64 -21.67
N GLY A 555 -2.04 -43.95 -20.63
CA GLY A 555 -3.26 -43.22 -20.31
C GLY A 555 -3.01 -41.77 -19.85
N MET A 556 -1.83 -41.44 -19.33
CA MET A 556 -1.44 -40.07 -19.01
C MET A 556 -0.94 -39.32 -20.24
N LEU A 557 -0.09 -39.95 -21.05
CA LEU A 557 0.50 -39.36 -22.25
C LEU A 557 -0.56 -38.98 -23.30
N ALA A 558 -1.68 -39.68 -23.34
CA ALA A 558 -2.78 -39.38 -24.25
C ALA A 558 -3.59 -38.14 -23.88
N ARG A 559 -3.44 -37.64 -22.67
CA ARG A 559 -4.29 -36.58 -22.09
C ARG A 559 -3.60 -35.23 -21.91
N ASP A 560 -2.27 -35.19 -21.93
CA ASP A 560 -1.58 -34.01 -21.40
C ASP A 560 -0.25 -33.67 -22.09
N ASP A 561 -0.07 -32.33 -22.30
CA ASP A 561 1.19 -31.69 -22.63
C ASP A 561 2.07 -31.42 -21.38
N GLU A 562 1.96 -32.24 -20.34
CA GLU A 562 2.70 -32.06 -19.12
C GLU A 562 4.22 -32.03 -19.29
N ALA A 563 4.88 -31.40 -18.32
CA ALA A 563 6.31 -31.11 -18.33
C ALA A 563 7.17 -32.28 -18.83
N TRP A 564 7.99 -32.04 -19.82
CA TRP A 564 8.92 -32.99 -20.46
C TRP A 564 9.70 -33.88 -19.45
N ALA A 565 10.08 -33.31 -18.33
CA ALA A 565 10.93 -34.00 -17.34
C ALA A 565 10.29 -35.28 -16.75
N TRP A 566 9.00 -35.23 -16.32
CA TRP A 566 8.37 -36.42 -15.73
C TRP A 566 7.95 -37.44 -16.79
N ARG A 567 7.59 -36.98 -18.01
CA ARG A 567 7.31 -37.88 -19.14
C ARG A 567 8.52 -38.73 -19.45
N VAL A 568 9.69 -38.07 -19.61
CA VAL A 568 10.97 -38.79 -19.87
C VAL A 568 11.32 -39.71 -18.71
N GLU A 569 11.19 -39.24 -17.44
CA GLU A 569 11.48 -40.09 -16.29
C GLU A 569 10.67 -41.40 -16.31
N LEU A 570 9.35 -41.32 -16.49
CA LEU A 570 8.49 -42.51 -16.47
C LEU A 570 8.66 -43.40 -17.69
N GLN A 571 8.71 -42.80 -18.90
CA GLN A 571 8.86 -43.57 -20.13
C GLN A 571 10.18 -44.29 -20.19
N GLU A 572 11.27 -43.61 -19.80
CA GLU A 572 12.59 -44.22 -19.89
C GLU A 572 12.86 -45.21 -18.74
N SER A 573 12.35 -44.92 -17.51
CA SER A 573 12.39 -45.93 -16.42
C SER A 573 11.66 -47.19 -16.81
N LEU A 574 10.48 -47.08 -17.43
CA LEU A 574 9.68 -48.20 -17.91
C LEU A 574 10.45 -48.96 -19.01
N ALA A 575 10.93 -48.26 -20.06
CA ALA A 575 11.61 -48.88 -21.18
C ALA A 575 12.90 -49.58 -20.75
N GLN A 576 13.68 -48.97 -19.87
CA GLN A 576 14.94 -49.54 -19.38
C GLN A 576 14.72 -50.77 -18.52
N LEU A 577 13.75 -50.76 -17.59
CA LEU A 577 13.42 -51.91 -16.76
C LEU A 577 12.85 -53.04 -17.60
N GLU A 578 11.98 -52.75 -18.55
CA GLU A 578 11.43 -53.75 -19.47
C GLU A 578 12.51 -54.40 -20.31
N ALA A 579 13.47 -53.62 -20.84
CA ALA A 579 14.62 -54.20 -21.57
C ALA A 579 15.47 -55.11 -20.70
N ASP A 580 15.70 -54.76 -19.43
CA ASP A 580 16.42 -55.61 -18.48
C ASP A 580 15.67 -56.92 -18.20
N VAL A 581 14.33 -56.87 -18.07
CA VAL A 581 13.46 -58.06 -17.87
C VAL A 581 13.41 -58.93 -19.13
N LEU A 582 13.17 -58.34 -20.32
CA LEU A 582 13.17 -59.06 -21.61
C LEU A 582 14.51 -59.77 -21.86
N ARG A 583 15.62 -59.10 -21.54
CA ARG A 583 16.96 -59.70 -21.62
C ARG A 583 17.06 -60.93 -20.72
N SER A 584 16.53 -60.87 -19.47
CA SER A 584 16.54 -62.00 -18.53
C SER A 584 15.64 -63.14 -19.00
N LEU A 585 14.54 -62.85 -19.71
CA LEU A 585 13.65 -63.82 -20.33
C LEU A 585 14.20 -64.40 -21.65
N GLY A 586 15.31 -63.87 -22.18
CA GLY A 586 15.95 -64.33 -23.42
C GLY A 586 15.50 -63.62 -24.68
N ASP A 587 14.51 -62.68 -24.62
CA ASP A 587 14.08 -61.89 -25.79
C ASP A 587 14.96 -60.64 -25.99
N ARG A 588 16.19 -60.94 -26.49
CA ARG A 588 17.21 -59.89 -26.71
C ARG A 588 16.81 -58.94 -27.86
N ASP A 589 16.12 -59.46 -28.86
CA ASP A 589 15.73 -58.67 -30.03
C ASP A 589 14.68 -57.59 -29.66
N ALA A 590 13.68 -57.95 -28.86
CA ALA A 590 12.73 -57.01 -28.34
C ALA A 590 13.40 -55.97 -27.43
N ALA A 591 14.29 -56.41 -26.54
CA ALA A 591 15.06 -55.49 -25.67
C ALA A 591 15.92 -54.50 -26.48
N MET A 592 16.61 -54.96 -27.55
CA MET A 592 17.40 -54.10 -28.42
C MET A 592 16.55 -53.10 -29.20
N ARG A 593 15.37 -53.50 -29.69
CA ARG A 593 14.43 -52.58 -30.36
C ARG A 593 14.01 -51.48 -29.37
N LEU A 594 13.59 -51.87 -28.19
CA LEU A 594 13.13 -50.94 -27.16
C LEU A 594 14.20 -49.89 -26.79
N MET A 595 15.46 -50.31 -26.66
CA MET A 595 16.57 -49.37 -26.36
C MET A 595 16.88 -48.46 -27.53
N ARG A 596 16.81 -48.93 -28.78
CA ARG A 596 16.98 -48.04 -29.97
C ARG A 596 15.89 -47.02 -30.06
N ASP A 597 14.64 -47.38 -29.78
CA ASP A 597 13.50 -46.46 -29.74
C ASP A 597 13.66 -45.43 -28.62
N SER A 598 14.14 -45.81 -27.43
CA SER A 598 14.51 -44.93 -26.34
C SER A 598 15.57 -43.90 -26.78
N LEU A 599 16.64 -44.35 -27.38
CA LEU A 599 17.70 -43.45 -27.86
C LEU A 599 17.20 -42.47 -28.93
N GLN A 600 16.33 -42.95 -29.85
CA GLN A 600 15.72 -42.08 -30.87
C GLN A 600 14.85 -40.98 -30.26
N ARG A 601 14.12 -41.27 -29.18
CA ARG A 601 13.31 -40.28 -28.46
C ARG A 601 14.16 -39.28 -27.70
N LEU A 602 15.29 -39.69 -27.10
CA LEU A 602 16.12 -38.86 -26.20
C LEU A 602 17.09 -37.94 -26.95
N ARG A 603 17.66 -38.37 -28.10
CA ARG A 603 18.68 -37.62 -28.84
C ARG A 603 18.28 -36.17 -29.22
N PRO A 604 17.04 -35.85 -29.60
CA PRO A 604 16.64 -34.47 -29.86
C PRO A 604 16.75 -33.53 -28.65
N ALA A 605 16.52 -34.04 -27.44
CA ALA A 605 16.61 -33.28 -26.20
C ALA A 605 18.02 -32.84 -25.83
N MET A 606 19.06 -33.51 -26.39
CA MET A 606 20.45 -33.09 -26.21
C MET A 606 20.79 -31.75 -26.89
N ARG A 607 19.93 -31.25 -27.77
CA ARG A 607 20.08 -29.93 -28.43
C ARG A 607 19.51 -28.78 -27.63
N ASP A 608 18.71 -29.08 -26.61
CA ASP A 608 18.08 -28.12 -25.74
C ASP A 608 18.90 -28.00 -24.46
N THR A 609 19.58 -26.88 -24.28
CA THR A 609 20.47 -26.64 -23.13
C THR A 609 19.76 -26.75 -21.77
N SER A 610 18.45 -26.46 -21.71
CA SER A 610 17.68 -26.61 -20.47
C SER A 610 17.37 -28.06 -20.10
N ARG A 611 17.42 -28.96 -21.08
CA ARG A 611 17.11 -30.41 -20.95
C ARG A 611 18.32 -31.31 -21.03
N GLN A 612 19.44 -30.77 -21.50
CA GLN A 612 20.64 -31.53 -21.86
C GLN A 612 21.14 -32.43 -20.75
N ASP A 613 21.31 -31.91 -19.53
CA ASP A 613 21.87 -32.72 -18.42
C ASP A 613 20.96 -33.90 -18.04
N LYS A 614 19.64 -33.64 -17.98
CA LYS A 614 18.65 -34.71 -17.69
C LYS A 614 18.59 -35.73 -18.83
N ALA A 615 18.61 -35.28 -20.09
CA ALA A 615 18.60 -36.13 -21.26
C ALA A 615 19.89 -36.99 -21.38
N ALA A 616 21.04 -36.39 -21.07
CA ALA A 616 22.32 -37.07 -21.09
C ALA A 616 22.35 -38.30 -20.17
N ARG A 617 21.81 -38.16 -18.95
CA ARG A 617 21.69 -39.28 -18.01
C ARG A 617 20.86 -40.44 -18.57
N TRP A 618 19.63 -40.14 -19.00
CA TRP A 618 18.74 -41.17 -19.54
C TRP A 618 19.28 -41.81 -20.81
N LEU A 619 19.88 -40.99 -21.68
CA LEU A 619 20.56 -41.48 -22.91
C LEU A 619 21.69 -42.43 -22.56
N ALA A 620 22.56 -42.09 -21.58
CA ALA A 620 23.66 -42.95 -21.16
C ALA A 620 23.16 -44.26 -20.58
N LEU A 621 22.10 -44.26 -19.77
CA LEU A 621 21.53 -45.47 -19.18
C LEU A 621 20.89 -46.41 -20.24
N SER A 622 20.24 -45.86 -21.26
CA SER A 622 19.71 -46.63 -22.40
C SER A 622 20.81 -47.17 -23.30
N GLU A 623 21.83 -46.35 -23.58
CA GLU A 623 23.03 -46.78 -24.37
C GLU A 623 23.83 -47.89 -23.66
N ALA A 624 23.94 -47.82 -22.32
CA ALA A 624 24.61 -48.84 -21.54
C ALA A 624 23.89 -50.19 -21.62
N ARG A 625 22.55 -50.21 -21.59
CA ARG A 625 21.75 -51.44 -21.77
C ARG A 625 21.87 -51.96 -23.19
N LEU A 626 21.87 -51.09 -24.19
CA LEU A 626 22.11 -51.47 -25.60
C LEU A 626 23.50 -52.09 -25.78
N ALA A 627 24.55 -51.48 -25.21
CA ALA A 627 25.90 -52.00 -25.24
C ALA A 627 26.00 -53.42 -24.63
N GLN A 628 25.30 -53.65 -23.55
CA GLN A 628 25.24 -54.96 -22.92
C GLN A 628 24.51 -55.99 -23.81
N LEU A 629 23.38 -55.63 -24.41
CA LEU A 629 22.64 -56.50 -25.33
C LEU A 629 23.44 -56.83 -26.59
N GLN A 630 24.15 -55.86 -27.18
CA GLN A 630 25.07 -56.07 -28.32
C GLN A 630 26.18 -57.03 -27.99
N ARG A 631 26.79 -56.88 -26.81
CA ARG A 631 27.81 -57.83 -26.33
C ARG A 631 27.22 -59.22 -26.17
N ASP A 632 26.06 -59.37 -25.54
CA ASP A 632 25.40 -60.68 -25.35
C ASP A 632 24.95 -61.33 -26.68
N ALA A 633 24.82 -60.53 -27.76
CA ALA A 633 24.63 -60.99 -29.12
C ALA A 633 25.94 -61.29 -29.89
N GLY A 634 27.08 -61.06 -29.28
CA GLY A 634 28.40 -61.30 -29.90
C GLY A 634 28.90 -60.10 -30.74
N ASP A 635 28.22 -59.00 -30.81
CA ASP A 635 28.65 -57.81 -31.56
C ASP A 635 29.50 -56.88 -30.66
N ALA A 636 30.76 -57.30 -30.50
CA ALA A 636 31.73 -56.59 -29.66
C ALA A 636 32.12 -55.22 -30.22
N ALA A 637 32.01 -54.99 -31.54
CA ALA A 637 32.36 -53.71 -32.16
C ALA A 637 31.34 -52.65 -31.86
N SER A 638 30.05 -52.97 -32.08
CA SER A 638 28.94 -52.07 -31.71
C SER A 638 28.88 -51.84 -30.22
N ALA A 639 29.05 -52.86 -29.40
CA ALA A 639 29.08 -52.72 -27.94
C ALA A 639 30.17 -51.76 -27.47
N ARG A 640 31.39 -51.83 -28.07
CA ARG A 640 32.49 -50.92 -27.72
C ARG A 640 32.12 -49.44 -28.09
N THR A 641 31.46 -49.23 -29.20
CA THR A 641 31.00 -47.88 -29.62
C THR A 641 30.00 -47.30 -28.61
N SER A 642 28.99 -48.10 -28.24
CA SER A 642 28.00 -47.73 -27.22
C SER A 642 28.65 -47.45 -25.84
N TRP A 643 29.64 -48.25 -25.41
CA TRP A 643 30.37 -47.99 -24.16
C TRP A 643 31.17 -46.69 -24.21
N LEU A 644 31.75 -46.30 -25.35
CA LEU A 644 32.41 -45.01 -25.52
C LEU A 644 31.41 -43.85 -25.37
N GLU A 645 30.21 -43.97 -25.94
CA GLU A 645 29.15 -42.95 -25.79
C GLU A 645 28.69 -42.83 -24.34
N VAL A 646 28.48 -43.95 -23.63
CA VAL A 646 28.20 -43.97 -22.18
C VAL A 646 29.26 -43.21 -21.37
N ALA A 647 30.53 -43.51 -21.60
CA ALA A 647 31.61 -42.85 -20.89
C ALA A 647 31.65 -41.36 -21.21
N ALA A 648 31.50 -40.98 -22.46
CA ALA A 648 31.46 -39.54 -22.87
C ALA A 648 30.31 -38.77 -22.23
N LEU A 649 29.11 -39.35 -22.15
CA LEU A 649 27.93 -38.69 -21.56
C LEU A 649 28.04 -38.54 -20.03
N LEU A 650 28.57 -39.55 -19.33
CA LEU A 650 28.62 -39.57 -17.87
C LEU A 650 29.87 -38.88 -17.30
N GLU A 651 31.01 -38.89 -18.01
CA GLU A 651 32.25 -38.25 -17.53
C GLU A 651 32.18 -36.71 -17.46
N HIS A 652 31.32 -36.12 -18.25
CA HIS A 652 31.10 -34.66 -18.27
C HIS A 652 29.93 -34.22 -17.36
N SER A 653 29.25 -35.17 -16.73
CA SER A 653 28.16 -34.82 -15.80
C SER A 653 28.73 -34.44 -14.43
N GLU A 654 28.40 -33.24 -13.99
CA GLU A 654 28.79 -32.76 -12.67
C GLU A 654 28.16 -33.58 -11.52
N ARG A 655 27.12 -34.36 -11.83
CA ARG A 655 26.30 -35.06 -10.84
C ARG A 655 25.85 -36.43 -11.33
N LEU A 656 26.46 -37.47 -10.79
CA LEU A 656 26.09 -38.85 -11.06
C LEU A 656 25.45 -39.47 -9.81
N ASP A 657 24.24 -39.99 -9.96
CA ASP A 657 23.61 -40.85 -8.96
C ASP A 657 24.27 -42.22 -8.90
N PRO A 658 24.00 -43.03 -7.86
CA PRO A 658 24.65 -44.35 -7.67
C PRO A 658 24.43 -45.29 -8.86
N GLU A 659 23.27 -45.28 -9.52
CA GLU A 659 23.00 -46.10 -10.71
C GLU A 659 23.91 -45.71 -11.90
N ALA A 660 23.94 -44.39 -12.20
CA ALA A 660 24.82 -43.88 -13.26
C ALA A 660 26.30 -44.17 -13.00
N LEU A 661 26.72 -44.03 -11.73
CA LEU A 661 28.10 -44.44 -11.32
C LEU A 661 28.38 -45.93 -11.54
N ALA A 662 27.41 -46.80 -11.25
CA ALA A 662 27.56 -48.24 -11.48
C ALA A 662 27.75 -48.55 -12.98
N TRP A 663 26.92 -47.91 -13.84
CA TRP A 663 27.04 -48.04 -15.29
C TRP A 663 28.34 -47.41 -15.85
N LEU A 664 28.80 -46.29 -15.31
CA LEU A 664 30.10 -45.70 -15.67
C LEU A 664 31.28 -46.63 -15.30
N SER A 665 31.21 -47.21 -14.11
CA SER A 665 32.20 -48.24 -13.72
C SER A 665 32.23 -49.39 -14.71
N ARG A 666 31.05 -49.86 -15.13
CA ARG A 666 30.91 -50.94 -16.11
C ARG A 666 31.45 -50.54 -17.49
N ALA A 667 31.14 -49.34 -17.98
CA ALA A 667 31.66 -48.82 -19.25
C ALA A 667 33.19 -48.71 -19.25
N ARG A 668 33.77 -48.15 -18.18
CA ARG A 668 35.25 -48.07 -18.02
C ARG A 668 35.91 -49.43 -18.03
N PHE A 669 35.30 -50.40 -17.35
CA PHE A 669 35.80 -51.77 -17.34
C PHE A 669 35.79 -52.37 -18.77
N ALA A 670 34.67 -52.25 -19.51
CA ALA A 670 34.51 -52.73 -20.88
C ALA A 670 35.50 -52.05 -21.87
N LEU A 671 35.89 -50.82 -21.59
CA LEU A 671 36.86 -50.06 -22.40
C LEU A 671 38.35 -50.32 -22.02
N GLY A 672 38.57 -51.16 -21.02
CA GLY A 672 39.97 -51.51 -20.55
C GLY A 672 40.52 -50.54 -19.51
N ARG A 673 39.74 -49.56 -19.02
CA ARG A 673 40.12 -48.55 -17.99
C ARG A 673 39.89 -49.11 -16.59
N GLN A 674 40.54 -50.28 -16.30
CA GLN A 674 40.25 -51.09 -15.09
C GLN A 674 40.49 -50.34 -13.78
N ALA A 675 41.61 -49.62 -13.67
CA ALA A 675 41.93 -48.90 -12.42
C ALA A 675 40.87 -47.84 -12.07
N GLU A 676 40.28 -47.13 -13.04
CA GLU A 676 39.24 -46.15 -12.84
C GLU A 676 37.89 -46.81 -12.51
N ALA A 677 37.59 -47.93 -13.20
CA ALA A 677 36.39 -48.71 -12.92
C ALA A 677 36.37 -49.25 -11.47
N LEU A 678 37.54 -49.82 -11.02
CA LEU A 678 37.67 -50.34 -9.67
C LEU A 678 37.49 -49.25 -8.59
N ARG A 679 38.07 -48.08 -8.77
CA ARG A 679 37.88 -46.97 -7.82
C ARG A 679 36.43 -46.61 -7.61
N VAL A 680 35.63 -46.51 -8.67
CA VAL A 680 34.20 -46.23 -8.58
C VAL A 680 33.47 -47.38 -7.91
N ARG A 681 33.77 -48.61 -8.29
CA ARG A 681 33.16 -49.81 -7.72
C ARG A 681 33.44 -49.91 -6.21
N GLU A 682 34.69 -49.77 -5.79
CA GLU A 682 35.09 -49.81 -4.38
C GLU A 682 34.36 -48.79 -3.54
N ARG A 683 34.20 -47.56 -4.07
CA ARG A 683 33.42 -46.49 -3.41
C ARG A 683 31.94 -46.87 -3.23
N LEU A 684 31.30 -47.44 -4.27
CA LEU A 684 29.90 -47.87 -4.21
C LEU A 684 29.68 -49.03 -3.25
N VAL A 685 30.58 -50.05 -3.32
CA VAL A 685 30.52 -51.23 -2.44
C VAL A 685 30.79 -50.83 -0.98
N ALA A 686 31.75 -49.94 -0.72
CA ALA A 686 32.03 -49.44 0.63
C ALA A 686 30.84 -48.66 1.20
N ALA A 687 30.05 -48.02 0.36
CA ALA A 687 28.78 -47.37 0.73
C ALA A 687 27.59 -48.33 0.96
N GLY A 688 27.82 -49.66 0.76
CA GLY A 688 26.78 -50.68 0.84
C GLY A 688 25.80 -50.66 -0.33
N TYR A 689 26.17 -50.05 -1.47
CA TYR A 689 25.32 -49.99 -2.65
C TYR A 689 25.42 -51.28 -3.45
N HIS A 690 24.30 -51.94 -3.69
CA HIS A 690 24.17 -53.19 -4.44
C HIS A 690 23.50 -52.94 -5.80
N HIS A 691 24.26 -53.20 -6.87
CA HIS A 691 23.75 -53.12 -8.23
C HIS A 691 24.27 -54.32 -9.07
N PRO A 692 23.46 -54.91 -9.99
CA PRO A 692 23.89 -56.07 -10.78
C PRO A 692 25.19 -55.86 -11.57
N GLN A 693 25.45 -54.62 -11.97
CA GLN A 693 26.69 -54.27 -12.72
C GLN A 693 27.95 -54.25 -11.84
N LEU A 694 27.81 -54.27 -10.52
CA LEU A 694 28.90 -54.28 -9.55
C LEU A 694 29.23 -55.72 -9.09
N ASP A 695 28.35 -56.68 -9.33
CA ASP A 695 28.55 -58.06 -8.85
C ASP A 695 29.67 -58.79 -9.61
N ALA A 696 30.40 -59.66 -8.91
CA ALA A 696 31.53 -60.33 -9.43
C ALA A 696 31.21 -61.22 -10.67
N ARG A 697 29.99 -61.70 -10.81
CA ARG A 697 29.53 -62.48 -11.98
C ARG A 697 29.55 -61.64 -13.28
N GLY A 698 29.30 -60.34 -13.25
CA GLY A 698 29.49 -59.46 -14.40
C GLY A 698 30.94 -59.27 -14.82
N ALA A 699 31.91 -59.33 -13.90
CA ALA A 699 33.30 -59.15 -14.16
C ALA A 699 33.96 -60.49 -14.71
N ILE A 700 33.41 -61.64 -14.37
CA ILE A 700 33.92 -62.95 -14.84
C ILE A 700 33.42 -63.22 -16.25
N ALA A 701 32.27 -62.82 -16.65
CA ALA A 701 31.76 -62.94 -18.02
C ALA A 701 32.61 -62.16 -19.06
N ASP A 702 33.36 -61.14 -18.63
CA ASP A 702 34.26 -60.35 -19.51
C ASP A 702 35.63 -61.02 -19.72
N ARG A 703 35.96 -62.13 -19.03
CA ARG A 703 37.21 -62.85 -19.17
C ARG A 703 37.09 -64.07 -20.06
N ARG A 704 35.94 -64.41 -20.58
CA ARG A 704 35.71 -65.44 -21.58
C ARG A 704 35.19 -64.82 -22.87
#